data_6d3a0396f32d738f317e01055ce58588
#
_entry.id   6d3a0396f32d738f317e01055ce58588
#
_cell.length_a   1.000
_cell.length_b   1.000
_cell.length_c   1.000
_cell.angle_alpha   90.00
_cell.angle_beta   90.00
_cell.angle_gamma   90.00
#
_symmetry.space_group_name_H-M   'P 1'
#
loop_
_entity.id
_entity.type
_entity.pdbx_description
1 polymer ?
#
loop_
_entity_poly.entity_id
_entity_poly.type
_entity_poly.pdbx_seq_one_letter_code
_entity_poly.pdbx_strand_id
1 'polypeptide(L)'
;MKKYIKKMVACVLTVSVCLSVCASCKRKKDKNDNNPVNVTQSISLTDIDLVKDGKTEYIIVIPFEANDYEMYAASELELYFESASSADIQTVRDSDVSYNKQKKYLSVGKTTLLQESGVSVTFDELGNDGYKIVRKENTVVMAGGGDYGTLFSVYEFLHHAFGFEPYAVDEIYYEMGLNFKLPDFNLKDVPASARRAGLGYQCANDAAWAAKLRANRGTSYMLFNQLAWFSFPHSHFKILPPQTYREAHPDWYAESQQQLCLSSEGAYQQFLHNLKNVIIENPSVVYIPLGGEDNQAVCVCENCSSEQATYGVAGQTVRWINRMVADVTAWMEEVGMGDRELYFPMLAYYKTEEPPMKLENGELVPIDDTCILDERAPLIFAPIAMNRAYSIMDEEHNANTRKNFLGWQACSNNVIFYLYGDDSFICFEWYDMYHGMVENFKLAGEYNSLFTLVDSENGTKQSRAFQIMEAYLFAKLMWNPNADINELTDNFIKHYYREGAEYVSQYYYLMKTYYRAYADEHNANNPEKQVSTVMPTTAAYNRVFIEQLLSLLDKAHEAIDAAGYTEEEKEIYHQRITLESFTQRYILLENFSAQYSKETYLKMVDEFEADCNFCGIQMVNGKYAQCLTNEQQFAAWRKKVQ
;
A
#
# COMPACT_ATOMS: atom_id res chain seq x y z
N MET A 1 -18.60 9.49 -48.16
CA MET A 1 -17.87 10.75 -47.93
C MET A 1 -18.54 11.71 -46.95
N LYS A 2 -19.88 11.95 -46.97
CA LYS A 2 -20.56 12.85 -46.01
C LYS A 2 -20.65 12.34 -44.56
N LYS A 3 -20.48 11.06 -44.31
CA LYS A 3 -20.55 10.44 -42.97
C LYS A 3 -19.22 10.50 -42.21
N TYR A 4 -18.09 10.66 -42.91
CA TYR A 4 -16.76 10.78 -42.30
C TYR A 4 -16.42 12.21 -41.91
N ILE A 5 -16.97 13.21 -42.63
CA ILE A 5 -16.75 14.62 -42.30
C ILE A 5 -17.47 15.04 -41.02
N LYS A 6 -18.63 14.44 -40.70
CA LYS A 6 -19.32 14.70 -39.41
C LYS A 6 -18.63 14.11 -38.20
N LYS A 7 -17.86 13.03 -38.33
CA LYS A 7 -17.06 12.46 -37.22
C LYS A 7 -15.78 13.24 -36.96
N MET A 8 -15.17 13.81 -37.98
CA MET A 8 -13.99 14.67 -37.79
C MET A 8 -14.30 16.01 -37.15
N VAL A 9 -15.46 16.60 -37.43
CA VAL A 9 -15.88 17.88 -36.81
C VAL A 9 -16.30 17.67 -35.34
N ALA A 10 -16.85 16.51 -34.98
CA ALA A 10 -17.15 16.19 -33.59
C ALA A 10 -15.88 15.96 -32.75
N CYS A 11 -14.83 15.32 -33.29
CA CYS A 11 -13.56 15.13 -32.61
C CYS A 11 -12.77 16.44 -32.39
N VAL A 12 -12.89 17.41 -33.30
CA VAL A 12 -12.18 18.71 -33.14
C VAL A 12 -12.88 19.61 -32.13
N LEU A 13 -14.20 19.50 -31.97
CA LEU A 13 -14.94 20.27 -30.96
C LEU A 13 -14.79 19.68 -29.55
N THR A 14 -14.63 18.36 -29.39
CA THR A 14 -14.37 17.74 -28.10
C THR A 14 -12.95 18.03 -27.58
N VAL A 15 -11.95 18.10 -28.45
CA VAL A 15 -10.57 18.43 -28.05
C VAL A 15 -10.44 19.92 -27.65
N SER A 16 -11.25 20.83 -28.22
CA SER A 16 -11.23 22.24 -27.82
C SER A 16 -11.93 22.52 -26.49
N VAL A 17 -12.89 21.68 -26.07
CA VAL A 17 -13.57 21.81 -24.77
C VAL A 17 -12.72 21.19 -23.65
N CYS A 18 -11.98 20.11 -23.91
CA CYS A 18 -11.06 19.53 -22.93
C CYS A 18 -9.83 20.41 -22.63
N LEU A 19 -9.40 21.26 -23.57
CA LEU A 19 -8.27 22.18 -23.35
C LEU A 19 -8.67 23.44 -22.56
N SER A 20 -9.95 23.78 -22.46
CA SER A 20 -10.43 24.91 -21.65
C SER A 20 -10.73 24.55 -20.19
N VAL A 21 -11.00 23.28 -19.87
CA VAL A 21 -11.20 22.81 -18.49
C VAL A 21 -9.88 22.67 -17.72
N CYS A 22 -8.75 22.43 -18.43
CA CYS A 22 -7.42 22.40 -17.81
C CYS A 22 -6.80 23.78 -17.55
N ALA A 23 -7.43 24.89 -17.98
CA ALA A 23 -6.82 26.21 -17.87
C ALA A 23 -7.22 27.01 -16.62
N SER A 24 -8.29 26.62 -15.90
CA SER A 24 -8.76 27.33 -14.70
C SER A 24 -8.29 26.76 -13.36
N CYS A 25 -7.71 25.56 -13.31
CA CYS A 25 -7.04 25.03 -12.11
C CYS A 25 -5.60 25.52 -11.94
N LYS A 26 -5.27 26.70 -12.44
CA LYS A 26 -4.00 27.38 -12.12
C LYS A 26 -4.12 28.21 -10.84
N ARG A 27 -4.27 27.58 -9.68
CA ARG A 27 -3.66 28.15 -8.47
C ARG A 27 -2.14 28.13 -8.70
N LYS A 28 -1.47 29.26 -8.45
CA LYS A 28 -0.02 29.39 -8.55
C LYS A 28 0.64 28.20 -7.81
N LYS A 29 1.03 27.18 -8.55
CA LYS A 29 2.13 26.34 -8.13
C LYS A 29 3.35 27.24 -8.18
N ASP A 30 3.92 27.58 -7.05
CA ASP A 30 5.34 27.86 -7.04
C ASP A 30 5.98 26.62 -7.63
N LYS A 31 6.64 26.80 -8.75
CA LYS A 31 7.41 25.77 -9.39
C LYS A 31 8.60 25.44 -8.50
N ASN A 32 8.38 24.60 -7.50
CA ASN A 32 9.41 23.69 -7.11
C ASN A 32 9.44 22.61 -8.19
N ASP A 33 10.43 22.68 -9.05
CA ASP A 33 10.76 21.65 -10.04
C ASP A 33 11.29 20.37 -9.31
N ASN A 34 10.56 19.91 -8.31
CA ASN A 34 10.76 18.62 -7.66
C ASN A 34 9.77 17.62 -8.27
N ASN A 35 9.91 17.38 -9.58
CA ASN A 35 9.50 16.10 -10.13
C ASN A 35 10.35 15.03 -9.42
N PRO A 36 9.78 14.04 -8.74
CA PRO A 36 10.55 12.89 -8.28
C PRO A 36 11.12 12.22 -9.54
N VAL A 37 12.41 12.45 -9.79
CA VAL A 37 13.14 11.76 -10.85
C VAL A 37 13.49 10.39 -10.27
N ASN A 38 12.49 9.52 -10.18
CA ASN A 38 12.71 8.09 -9.99
C ASN A 38 13.06 7.47 -11.35
N VAL A 39 14.17 7.89 -11.91
CA VAL A 39 14.83 7.14 -12.95
C VAL A 39 15.63 6.07 -12.22
N THR A 40 15.39 4.81 -12.51
CA THR A 40 16.28 3.70 -12.15
C THR A 40 17.64 4.02 -12.79
N GLN A 41 18.51 4.70 -12.03
CA GLN A 41 19.85 5.02 -12.53
C GLN A 41 20.63 3.71 -12.52
N SER A 42 21.02 3.24 -13.70
CA SER A 42 21.97 2.15 -13.79
C SER A 42 23.30 2.63 -13.18
N ILE A 43 23.66 2.07 -12.03
CA ILE A 43 24.90 2.39 -11.34
C ILE A 43 26.01 1.53 -11.94
N SER A 44 27.05 2.17 -12.47
CA SER A 44 28.20 1.46 -13.00
C SER A 44 29.10 0.92 -11.88
N LEU A 45 29.78 -0.17 -12.13
CA LEU A 45 30.79 -0.67 -11.21
C LEU A 45 32.11 0.09 -11.39
N THR A 46 32.83 0.33 -10.29
CA THR A 46 34.20 0.85 -10.29
C THR A 46 35.23 -0.27 -10.43
N ASP A 47 36.50 0.08 -10.58
CA ASP A 47 37.61 -0.89 -10.47
C ASP A 47 37.98 -1.23 -9.02
N ILE A 48 37.39 -0.56 -8.02
CA ILE A 48 37.67 -0.75 -6.59
C ILE A 48 37.06 -2.06 -6.11
N ASP A 49 37.86 -2.89 -5.47
CA ASP A 49 37.36 -4.09 -4.81
C ASP A 49 36.61 -3.71 -3.53
N LEU A 50 35.32 -4.04 -3.49
CA LEU A 50 34.50 -4.03 -2.26
C LEU A 50 34.85 -5.26 -1.41
N VAL A 51 34.90 -6.41 -2.06
CA VAL A 51 35.37 -7.69 -1.50
C VAL A 51 36.32 -8.35 -2.50
N LYS A 52 37.42 -8.92 -1.99
CA LYS A 52 38.38 -9.67 -2.77
C LYS A 52 38.79 -10.94 -2.03
N ASP A 53 38.63 -12.09 -2.68
CA ASP A 53 38.95 -13.41 -2.12
C ASP A 53 38.30 -13.64 -0.74
N GLY A 54 37.04 -13.22 -0.57
CA GLY A 54 36.30 -13.33 0.68
C GLY A 54 36.82 -12.42 1.81
N LYS A 55 37.50 -11.32 1.48
CA LYS A 55 38.01 -10.34 2.46
C LYS A 55 37.67 -8.92 2.03
N THR A 56 37.47 -8.05 3.01
CA THR A 56 37.26 -6.62 2.78
C THR A 56 38.22 -5.78 3.63
N GLU A 57 38.57 -4.60 3.13
CA GLU A 57 39.26 -3.54 3.87
C GLU A 57 38.29 -2.45 4.32
N TYR A 58 37.01 -2.57 3.96
CA TYR A 58 35.97 -1.65 4.37
C TYR A 58 35.61 -1.88 5.85
N ILE A 59 35.27 -0.78 6.53
CA ILE A 59 34.64 -0.81 7.85
C ILE A 59 33.33 -0.02 7.77
N ILE A 60 32.33 -0.44 8.53
CA ILE A 60 31.08 0.28 8.72
C ILE A 60 31.31 1.34 9.81
N VAL A 61 30.92 2.57 9.53
CA VAL A 61 31.05 3.68 10.48
C VAL A 61 29.68 4.27 10.75
N ILE A 62 29.29 4.34 12.04
CA ILE A 62 28.03 4.90 12.52
C ILE A 62 28.30 6.11 13.43
N PRO A 63 27.32 7.02 13.66
CA PRO A 63 27.47 8.14 14.58
C PRO A 63 27.86 7.70 16.00
N PHE A 64 28.58 8.53 16.74
CA PHE A 64 28.88 8.29 18.17
C PHE A 64 27.59 8.08 18.97
N GLU A 65 26.59 8.95 18.76
CA GLU A 65 25.24 8.86 19.34
C GLU A 65 24.24 8.28 18.35
N ALA A 66 24.58 7.13 17.71
CA ALA A 66 23.66 6.48 16.77
C ALA A 66 22.36 6.09 17.46
N ASN A 67 21.22 6.40 16.82
CA ASN A 67 19.91 5.97 17.27
C ASN A 67 19.63 4.50 16.90
N ASP A 68 18.47 3.97 17.35
CA ASP A 68 18.11 2.58 17.13
C ASP A 68 18.02 2.22 15.64
N TYR A 69 17.58 3.14 14.77
CA TYR A 69 17.49 2.92 13.33
C TYR A 69 18.85 2.87 12.65
N GLU A 70 19.77 3.74 13.04
CA GLU A 70 21.15 3.73 12.52
C GLU A 70 21.91 2.48 12.98
N MET A 71 21.70 2.05 14.23
CA MET A 71 22.26 0.80 14.74
C MET A 71 21.67 -0.42 14.00
N TYR A 72 20.36 -0.44 13.79
CA TYR A 72 19.70 -1.52 13.03
C TYR A 72 20.13 -1.54 11.56
N ALA A 73 20.25 -0.37 10.92
CA ALA A 73 20.74 -0.27 9.55
C ALA A 73 22.17 -0.82 9.40
N ALA A 74 23.05 -0.52 10.36
CA ALA A 74 24.41 -1.06 10.37
C ALA A 74 24.42 -2.58 10.56
N SER A 75 23.57 -3.12 11.45
CA SER A 75 23.47 -4.57 11.67
C SER A 75 22.91 -5.31 10.45
N GLU A 76 21.94 -4.74 9.73
CA GLU A 76 21.44 -5.30 8.46
C GLU A 76 22.53 -5.26 7.37
N LEU A 77 23.30 -4.17 7.31
CA LEU A 77 24.44 -4.06 6.38
C LEU A 77 25.49 -5.14 6.67
N GLU A 78 25.88 -5.31 7.92
CA GLU A 78 26.84 -6.32 8.37
C GLU A 78 26.33 -7.73 8.02
N LEU A 79 25.10 -8.06 8.41
CA LEU A 79 24.47 -9.35 8.17
C LEU A 79 24.49 -9.75 6.69
N TYR A 80 23.99 -8.90 5.81
CA TYR A 80 23.88 -9.23 4.38
C TYR A 80 25.20 -9.09 3.63
N PHE A 81 26.09 -8.22 4.07
CA PHE A 81 27.45 -8.12 3.53
C PHE A 81 28.23 -9.42 3.76
N GLU A 82 28.21 -9.93 5.00
CA GLU A 82 28.89 -11.18 5.37
C GLU A 82 28.24 -12.41 4.72
N SER A 83 26.90 -12.44 4.70
CA SER A 83 26.15 -13.54 4.08
C SER A 83 26.43 -13.65 2.58
N ALA A 84 26.52 -12.51 1.87
CA ALA A 84 26.77 -12.48 0.44
C ALA A 84 28.24 -12.78 0.08
N SER A 85 29.18 -12.30 0.88
CA SER A 85 30.60 -12.24 0.50
C SER A 85 31.52 -13.15 1.31
N SER A 86 31.04 -13.70 2.44
CA SER A 86 31.86 -14.40 3.44
C SER A 86 32.99 -13.56 4.04
N ALA A 87 32.97 -12.25 3.84
CA ALA A 87 33.96 -11.33 4.34
C ALA A 87 33.48 -10.72 5.67
N ASP A 88 34.26 -10.91 6.72
CA ASP A 88 34.06 -10.27 8.03
C ASP A 88 34.22 -8.75 7.90
N ILE A 89 33.24 -7.97 8.34
CA ILE A 89 33.24 -6.52 8.30
C ILE A 89 32.92 -5.92 9.68
N GLN A 90 33.73 -4.97 10.13
CA GLN A 90 33.61 -4.39 11.47
C GLN A 90 32.78 -3.13 11.47
N THR A 91 31.90 -2.98 12.47
CA THR A 91 31.16 -1.75 12.77
C THR A 91 31.85 -0.98 13.90
N VAL A 92 32.13 0.32 13.67
CA VAL A 92 32.79 1.22 14.64
C VAL A 92 32.03 2.55 14.75
N ARG A 93 32.27 3.29 15.85
CA ARG A 93 31.75 4.64 16.01
C ARG A 93 32.66 5.64 15.27
N ASP A 94 32.08 6.73 14.76
CA ASP A 94 32.85 7.80 14.11
C ASP A 94 33.82 8.50 15.04
N SER A 95 33.56 8.53 16.35
CA SER A 95 34.53 9.00 17.40
C SER A 95 35.82 8.17 17.46
N ASP A 96 35.78 6.92 17.04
CA ASP A 96 36.90 5.98 17.10
C ASP A 96 37.73 5.99 15.81
N VAL A 97 37.33 6.83 14.83
CA VAL A 97 37.91 6.89 13.49
C VAL A 97 38.48 8.29 13.23
N SER A 98 39.73 8.35 12.79
CA SER A 98 40.26 9.56 12.13
C SER A 98 40.13 9.36 10.63
N TYR A 99 39.39 10.24 9.97
CA TYR A 99 39.20 10.17 8.53
C TYR A 99 40.50 10.17 7.75
N ASN A 100 40.63 9.23 6.84
CA ASN A 100 41.75 9.16 5.89
C ASN A 100 41.22 8.69 4.53
N LYS A 101 41.33 9.51 3.51
CA LYS A 101 40.85 9.24 2.15
C LYS A 101 41.42 7.99 1.49
N GLN A 102 42.53 7.45 2.03
CA GLN A 102 43.13 6.21 1.53
C GLN A 102 42.54 4.96 2.19
N LYS A 103 41.85 5.09 3.32
CA LYS A 103 41.13 4.01 3.98
C LYS A 103 39.72 3.87 3.37
N LYS A 104 39.08 2.73 3.61
CA LYS A 104 37.81 2.33 3.01
C LYS A 104 36.69 2.36 4.05
N TYR A 105 35.65 3.15 3.80
CA TYR A 105 34.56 3.39 4.75
C TYR A 105 33.18 3.22 4.11
N LEU A 106 32.29 2.52 4.80
CA LEU A 106 30.85 2.51 4.58
C LEU A 106 30.20 3.33 5.73
N SER A 107 29.93 4.60 5.47
CA SER A 107 29.37 5.53 6.46
C SER A 107 27.84 5.44 6.46
N VAL A 108 27.23 5.04 7.56
CA VAL A 108 25.79 4.87 7.75
C VAL A 108 25.26 5.95 8.69
N GLY A 109 24.32 6.76 8.22
CA GLY A 109 23.73 7.86 8.98
C GLY A 109 24.55 9.16 8.94
N LYS A 110 24.28 10.03 9.90
CA LYS A 110 24.87 11.38 9.97
C LYS A 110 26.21 11.39 10.70
N THR A 111 27.18 10.61 10.21
CA THR A 111 28.53 10.53 10.78
C THR A 111 29.37 11.78 10.49
N THR A 112 30.48 11.98 11.24
CA THR A 112 31.49 13.02 10.96
C THR A 112 32.11 12.83 9.58
N LEU A 113 32.20 11.59 9.07
CA LEU A 113 32.78 11.27 7.75
C LEU A 113 32.02 11.95 6.60
N LEU A 114 30.72 12.26 6.77
CA LEU A 114 29.95 12.99 5.77
C LEU A 114 30.58 14.34 5.45
N GLN A 115 30.96 15.11 6.46
CA GLN A 115 31.63 16.40 6.28
C GLN A 115 33.10 16.24 5.90
N GLU A 116 33.84 15.36 6.56
CA GLU A 116 35.28 15.15 6.35
C GLU A 116 35.59 14.60 4.95
N SER A 117 34.71 13.79 4.35
CA SER A 117 34.85 13.34 2.96
C SER A 117 34.51 14.42 1.94
N GLY A 118 33.90 15.54 2.36
CA GLY A 118 33.41 16.59 1.47
C GLY A 118 32.15 16.22 0.68
N VAL A 119 31.36 15.27 1.19
CA VAL A 119 30.02 14.96 0.66
C VAL A 119 29.01 15.95 1.21
N SER A 120 28.16 16.49 0.34
CA SER A 120 27.05 17.37 0.73
C SER A 120 25.72 16.67 0.54
N VAL A 121 24.86 16.73 1.55
CA VAL A 121 23.50 16.21 1.54
C VAL A 121 22.54 17.31 1.97
N THR A 122 21.55 17.60 1.14
CA THR A 122 20.44 18.51 1.48
C THR A 122 19.32 17.67 2.07
N PHE A 123 19.29 17.56 3.39
CA PHE A 123 18.36 16.65 4.09
C PHE A 123 16.89 17.03 3.90
N ASP A 124 16.56 18.32 3.83
CA ASP A 124 15.19 18.80 3.66
C ASP A 124 14.54 18.30 2.35
N GLU A 125 15.36 18.01 1.33
CA GLU A 125 14.89 17.48 0.05
C GLU A 125 14.57 15.97 0.07
N LEU A 126 14.95 15.27 1.15
CA LEU A 126 14.79 13.83 1.27
C LEU A 126 13.47 13.43 1.95
N GLY A 127 12.84 14.37 2.70
CA GLY A 127 11.75 14.01 3.58
C GLY A 127 12.16 12.95 4.61
N ASN A 128 11.22 12.23 5.22
CA ASN A 128 11.56 11.25 6.26
C ASN A 128 12.13 9.94 5.70
N ASP A 129 11.67 9.49 4.54
CA ASP A 129 11.96 8.16 4.00
C ASP A 129 12.99 8.18 2.85
N GLY A 130 13.19 9.34 2.21
CA GLY A 130 14.18 9.48 1.14
C GLY A 130 15.61 9.43 1.65
N TYR A 131 16.54 9.14 0.75
CA TYR A 131 17.95 8.97 1.07
C TYR A 131 18.87 9.44 -0.06
N LYS A 132 20.15 9.56 0.30
CA LYS A 132 21.23 9.80 -0.63
C LYS A 132 22.39 8.82 -0.35
N ILE A 133 22.91 8.21 -1.43
CA ILE A 133 24.11 7.38 -1.39
C ILE A 133 25.15 8.03 -2.30
N VAL A 134 26.30 8.38 -1.76
CA VAL A 134 27.37 9.02 -2.52
C VAL A 134 28.69 8.34 -2.24
N ARG A 135 29.39 7.95 -3.30
CA ARG A 135 30.79 7.53 -3.22
C ARG A 135 31.71 8.73 -3.44
N LYS A 136 32.65 8.88 -2.57
CA LYS A 136 33.78 9.83 -2.71
C LYS A 136 35.08 9.09 -2.47
N GLU A 137 35.87 8.89 -3.51
CA GLU A 137 37.10 8.07 -3.45
C GLU A 137 36.77 6.65 -2.90
N ASN A 138 37.28 6.30 -1.72
CA ASN A 138 37.07 5.01 -1.03
C ASN A 138 35.98 5.07 0.05
N THR A 139 35.26 6.19 0.18
CA THR A 139 34.20 6.36 1.17
C THR A 139 32.84 6.32 0.48
N VAL A 140 31.94 5.51 0.98
CA VAL A 140 30.51 5.52 0.60
C VAL A 140 29.72 6.08 1.78
N VAL A 141 28.98 7.15 1.54
CA VAL A 141 28.08 7.76 2.53
C VAL A 141 26.66 7.34 2.19
N MET A 142 25.97 6.74 3.15
CA MET A 142 24.58 6.34 3.12
C MET A 142 23.82 7.17 4.16
N ALA A 143 23.03 8.16 3.71
CA ALA A 143 22.37 9.10 4.61
C ALA A 143 20.90 9.31 4.24
N GLY A 144 20.02 9.17 5.21
CA GLY A 144 18.57 9.40 5.07
C GLY A 144 18.14 10.79 5.55
N GLY A 145 17.00 11.26 5.04
CA GLY A 145 16.37 12.48 5.53
C GLY A 145 15.89 12.31 6.98
N GLY A 146 15.32 11.16 7.30
CA GLY A 146 14.93 10.71 8.63
C GLY A 146 15.45 9.30 8.92
N ASP A 147 14.94 8.72 10.00
CA ASP A 147 15.38 7.42 10.54
C ASP A 147 15.26 6.28 9.53
N TYR A 148 14.09 6.15 8.91
CA TYR A 148 13.87 5.11 7.89
C TYR A 148 14.66 5.35 6.61
N GLY A 149 14.87 6.61 6.21
CA GLY A 149 15.68 6.92 5.03
C GLY A 149 17.11 6.38 5.14
N THR A 150 17.70 6.42 6.33
CA THR A 150 19.02 5.81 6.59
C THR A 150 18.98 4.29 6.41
N LEU A 151 17.99 3.61 6.98
CA LEU A 151 17.81 2.16 6.79
C LEU A 151 17.60 1.80 5.31
N PHE A 152 16.76 2.55 4.61
CA PHE A 152 16.49 2.31 3.19
C PHE A 152 17.71 2.54 2.30
N SER A 153 18.59 3.47 2.65
CA SER A 153 19.86 3.66 1.95
C SER A 153 20.78 2.44 2.04
N VAL A 154 20.72 1.72 3.16
CA VAL A 154 21.47 0.47 3.33
C VAL A 154 20.89 -0.64 2.44
N TYR A 155 19.57 -0.82 2.40
CA TYR A 155 18.96 -1.81 1.49
C TYR A 155 19.24 -1.50 0.01
N GLU A 156 19.27 -0.22 -0.37
CA GLU A 156 19.65 0.19 -1.72
C GLU A 156 21.13 -0.07 -2.02
N PHE A 157 22.02 0.19 -1.07
CA PHE A 157 23.42 -0.19 -1.20
C PHE A 157 23.57 -1.70 -1.42
N LEU A 158 22.90 -2.52 -0.61
CA LEU A 158 22.93 -3.98 -0.71
C LEU A 158 22.35 -4.46 -2.05
N HIS A 159 21.29 -3.81 -2.55
CA HIS A 159 20.73 -4.11 -3.87
C HIS A 159 21.76 -3.95 -4.98
N HIS A 160 22.45 -2.82 -5.03
CA HIS A 160 23.44 -2.56 -6.07
C HIS A 160 24.77 -3.30 -5.87
N ALA A 161 25.16 -3.61 -4.63
CA ALA A 161 26.40 -4.29 -4.33
C ALA A 161 26.31 -5.83 -4.46
N PHE A 162 25.17 -6.39 -4.09
CA PHE A 162 24.97 -7.84 -3.97
C PHE A 162 23.67 -8.35 -4.59
N GLY A 163 22.92 -7.54 -5.32
CA GLY A 163 21.64 -7.95 -5.90
C GLY A 163 20.54 -8.22 -4.86
N PHE A 164 20.65 -7.63 -3.66
CA PHE A 164 19.71 -7.84 -2.57
C PHE A 164 18.27 -7.52 -2.97
N GLU A 165 17.35 -8.49 -2.78
CA GLU A 165 15.93 -8.33 -3.09
C GLU A 165 15.04 -9.15 -2.12
N PRO A 166 14.17 -8.50 -1.32
CA PRO A 166 13.30 -9.16 -0.36
C PRO A 166 11.98 -9.61 -0.98
N TYR A 167 11.97 -10.70 -1.75
CA TYR A 167 10.77 -11.19 -2.44
C TYR A 167 9.65 -11.61 -1.47
N ALA A 168 9.99 -12.30 -0.38
CA ALA A 168 9.05 -12.72 0.65
C ALA A 168 9.73 -12.74 2.02
N VAL A 169 8.95 -12.97 3.09
CA VAL A 169 9.48 -13.12 4.46
C VAL A 169 10.53 -14.22 4.53
N ASP A 170 10.29 -15.32 3.81
CA ASP A 170 11.12 -16.52 3.72
C ASP A 170 11.98 -16.58 2.44
N GLU A 171 12.04 -15.48 1.66
CA GLU A 171 12.79 -15.40 0.41
C GLU A 171 13.49 -14.06 0.27
N ILE A 172 14.64 -13.94 0.93
CA ILE A 172 15.55 -12.81 0.77
C ILE A 172 16.66 -13.23 -0.18
N TYR A 173 16.65 -12.69 -1.38
CA TYR A 173 17.66 -13.00 -2.39
C TYR A 173 18.87 -12.06 -2.27
N TYR A 174 20.04 -12.59 -2.50
CA TYR A 174 21.29 -11.87 -2.76
C TYR A 174 22.27 -12.78 -3.50
N GLU A 175 23.15 -12.18 -4.30
CA GLU A 175 24.23 -12.90 -4.97
C GLU A 175 25.32 -13.29 -3.98
N MET A 176 25.77 -14.52 -4.07
CA MET A 176 26.85 -15.05 -3.23
C MET A 176 28.15 -15.12 -4.03
N GLY A 177 29.25 -14.66 -3.45
CA GLY A 177 30.56 -14.71 -4.10
C GLY A 177 31.71 -14.25 -3.21
N LEU A 178 32.94 -14.48 -3.65
CA LEU A 178 34.14 -14.04 -2.94
C LEU A 178 34.74 -12.74 -3.47
N ASN A 179 34.21 -12.24 -4.60
CA ASN A 179 34.75 -11.06 -5.27
C ASN A 179 33.62 -10.15 -5.72
N PHE A 180 33.57 -8.93 -5.20
CA PHE A 180 32.60 -7.89 -5.57
C PHE A 180 33.30 -6.56 -5.83
N LYS A 181 32.87 -5.87 -6.86
CA LYS A 181 33.31 -4.51 -7.15
C LYS A 181 32.40 -3.49 -6.49
N LEU A 182 32.97 -2.37 -6.07
CA LEU A 182 32.20 -1.28 -5.49
C LEU A 182 31.40 -0.55 -6.58
N PRO A 183 30.07 -0.38 -6.42
CA PRO A 183 29.27 0.49 -7.29
C PRO A 183 29.67 1.97 -7.16
N ASP A 184 29.56 2.72 -8.26
CA ASP A 184 29.87 4.16 -8.31
C ASP A 184 28.66 5.01 -7.92
N PHE A 185 28.40 5.10 -6.63
CA PHE A 185 27.20 5.74 -6.09
C PHE A 185 27.21 7.26 -6.24
N ASN A 186 26.17 7.80 -6.84
CA ASN A 186 25.72 9.18 -6.72
C ASN A 186 24.20 9.19 -6.89
N LEU A 187 23.50 8.57 -5.94
CA LEU A 187 22.07 8.29 -5.99
C LEU A 187 21.34 9.14 -4.96
N LYS A 188 20.27 9.81 -5.38
CA LYS A 188 19.23 10.40 -4.52
C LYS A 188 17.92 9.71 -4.88
N ASP A 189 17.22 9.19 -3.90
CA ASP A 189 15.92 8.56 -4.09
C ASP A 189 14.94 8.99 -3.01
N VAL A 190 13.72 9.33 -3.44
CA VAL A 190 12.63 9.83 -2.60
C VAL A 190 11.34 9.14 -3.05
N PRO A 191 10.56 8.55 -2.15
CA PRO A 191 9.35 7.85 -2.52
C PRO A 191 8.28 8.77 -3.10
N ALA A 192 7.46 8.23 -4.01
CA ALA A 192 6.33 8.96 -4.59
C ALA A 192 5.26 9.33 -3.55
N SER A 193 5.03 8.49 -2.56
CA SER A 193 4.17 8.77 -1.41
C SER A 193 5.02 8.87 -0.15
N ALA A 194 4.79 9.89 0.68
CA ALA A 194 5.59 10.13 1.88
C ALA A 194 5.57 8.93 2.85
N ARG A 195 4.41 8.30 3.00
CA ARG A 195 4.23 7.08 3.82
C ARG A 195 3.43 6.04 3.04
N ARG A 196 3.70 4.75 3.28
CA ARG A 196 3.14 3.61 2.54
C ARG A 196 2.79 2.49 3.51
N ALA A 197 1.61 1.85 3.36
CA ALA A 197 1.18 0.77 4.23
C ALA A 197 0.08 -0.11 3.61
N GLY A 198 -0.40 -1.05 4.41
CA GLY A 198 -1.32 -2.09 4.01
C GLY A 198 -0.57 -3.33 3.55
N LEU A 199 -0.90 -3.85 2.39
CA LEU A 199 -0.19 -4.93 1.70
C LEU A 199 -0.32 -6.32 2.35
N GLY A 200 -1.44 -6.55 3.06
CA GLY A 200 -1.84 -7.88 3.49
C GLY A 200 -1.10 -8.44 4.70
N TYR A 201 -1.33 -9.72 4.93
CA TYR A 201 -0.96 -10.42 6.16
C TYR A 201 0.54 -10.37 6.48
N GLN A 202 1.41 -10.61 5.50
CA GLN A 202 2.85 -10.71 5.74
C GLN A 202 3.43 -9.36 6.17
N CYS A 203 3.08 -8.26 5.47
CA CYS A 203 3.52 -6.92 5.86
C CYS A 203 2.94 -6.47 7.21
N ALA A 204 1.75 -6.94 7.55
CA ALA A 204 1.12 -6.64 8.83
C ALA A 204 1.78 -7.39 10.00
N ASN A 205 2.30 -8.60 9.76
CA ASN A 205 2.82 -9.49 10.81
C ASN A 205 4.35 -9.61 10.83
N ASP A 206 5.06 -9.10 9.81
CA ASP A 206 6.52 -9.04 9.78
C ASP A 206 7.00 -7.62 9.46
N ALA A 207 7.29 -6.87 10.52
CA ALA A 207 7.74 -5.49 10.41
C ALA A 207 9.12 -5.36 9.75
N ALA A 208 10.00 -6.36 9.89
CA ALA A 208 11.32 -6.37 9.28
C ALA A 208 11.24 -6.56 7.77
N TRP A 209 10.38 -7.48 7.30
CA TRP A 209 10.14 -7.62 5.87
C TRP A 209 9.44 -6.39 5.27
N ALA A 210 8.42 -5.85 5.94
CA ALA A 210 7.78 -4.63 5.51
C ALA A 210 8.78 -3.46 5.39
N ALA A 211 9.75 -3.34 6.30
CA ALA A 211 10.82 -2.34 6.22
C ALA A 211 11.76 -2.60 5.02
N LYS A 212 12.12 -3.85 4.74
CA LYS A 212 12.93 -4.23 3.56
C LYS A 212 12.21 -3.89 2.25
N LEU A 213 10.89 -4.01 2.22
CA LEU A 213 10.03 -3.55 1.12
C LEU A 213 9.81 -2.02 1.11
N ARG A 214 10.33 -1.29 2.09
CA ARG A 214 10.10 0.17 2.28
C ARG A 214 8.63 0.54 2.51
N ALA A 215 7.81 -0.42 2.97
CA ALA A 215 6.40 -0.28 3.30
C ALA A 215 6.21 -0.37 4.83
N ASN A 216 6.79 0.56 5.57
CA ASN A 216 7.02 0.45 6.99
C ASN A 216 6.07 1.26 7.87
N ARG A 217 5.13 2.00 7.29
CA ARG A 217 4.27 2.92 8.02
C ARG A 217 2.84 2.39 8.18
N GLY A 218 2.72 1.11 8.56
CA GLY A 218 1.43 0.47 8.81
C GLY A 218 0.62 1.12 9.92
N THR A 219 -0.66 0.78 9.97
CA THR A 219 -1.59 1.32 10.98
C THR A 219 -1.34 0.75 12.38
N SER A 220 -0.81 -0.48 12.48
CA SER A 220 -0.70 -1.22 13.74
C SER A 220 0.65 -1.89 13.98
N TYR A 221 1.48 -2.04 12.97
CA TYR A 221 2.74 -2.79 13.04
C TYR A 221 3.87 -1.97 12.45
N MET A 222 4.83 -1.63 13.27
CA MET A 222 5.99 -0.85 12.89
C MET A 222 7.22 -1.39 13.58
N LEU A 223 8.36 -1.30 12.90
CA LEU A 223 9.64 -1.51 13.53
C LEU A 223 9.76 -0.55 14.73
N PHE A 224 10.23 -1.02 15.87
CA PHE A 224 10.34 -0.28 17.13
C PHE A 224 9.01 0.19 17.76
N ASN A 225 7.88 -0.46 17.45
CA ASN A 225 6.56 -0.19 18.06
C ASN A 225 6.09 1.28 18.00
N GLN A 226 6.46 2.00 16.95
CA GLN A 226 5.99 3.38 16.75
C GLN A 226 4.68 3.40 15.97
N LEU A 227 3.58 3.78 16.62
CA LEU A 227 2.28 3.95 15.99
C LEU A 227 2.17 5.32 15.34
N ALA A 228 1.85 5.38 14.02
CA ALA A 228 1.55 6.62 13.35
C ALA A 228 0.07 7.04 13.47
N TRP A 229 -0.83 6.09 13.75
CA TRP A 229 -2.28 6.28 13.73
C TRP A 229 -2.93 5.94 15.07
N PHE A 230 -3.91 6.78 15.46
CA PHE A 230 -4.88 6.44 16.49
C PHE A 230 -6.18 5.98 15.84
N SER A 231 -6.59 4.73 16.03
CA SER A 231 -7.89 4.20 15.58
C SER A 231 -8.24 4.48 14.10
N PHE A 232 -7.41 4.01 13.17
CA PHE A 232 -7.60 4.22 11.72
C PHE A 232 -8.68 3.30 11.15
N PRO A 233 -9.54 3.80 10.23
CA PRO A 233 -9.83 5.20 9.95
C PRO A 233 -11.03 5.72 10.75
N HIS A 234 -11.72 4.86 11.51
CA HIS A 234 -12.94 5.11 12.27
C HIS A 234 -12.62 5.40 13.74
N SER A 235 -12.89 6.61 14.19
CA SER A 235 -12.47 7.05 15.54
C SER A 235 -13.55 7.67 16.40
N HIS A 236 -14.70 8.03 15.83
CA HIS A 236 -15.73 8.75 16.58
C HIS A 236 -16.10 8.04 17.88
N PHE A 237 -16.41 6.73 17.82
CA PHE A 237 -16.79 5.97 19.02
C PHE A 237 -15.59 5.54 19.87
N LYS A 238 -14.37 5.69 19.40
CA LYS A 238 -13.17 5.53 20.23
C LYS A 238 -12.91 6.76 21.08
N ILE A 239 -13.19 7.95 20.53
CA ILE A 239 -13.02 9.23 21.23
C ILE A 239 -14.24 9.55 22.10
N LEU A 240 -15.46 9.28 21.63
CA LEU A 240 -16.71 9.48 22.36
C LEU A 240 -17.50 8.15 22.46
N PRO A 241 -17.07 7.21 23.33
CA PRO A 241 -17.61 5.86 23.35
C PRO A 241 -19.07 5.82 23.82
N PRO A 242 -19.97 5.19 23.01
CA PRO A 242 -21.40 5.07 23.36
C PRO A 242 -21.65 4.36 24.68
N GLN A 243 -20.80 3.41 25.05
CA GLN A 243 -20.93 2.65 26.31
C GLN A 243 -20.80 3.54 27.56
N THR A 244 -20.07 4.66 27.44
CA THR A 244 -19.82 5.59 28.53
C THR A 244 -20.88 6.69 28.60
N TYR A 245 -21.31 7.21 27.43
CA TYR A 245 -22.06 8.47 27.42
C TYR A 245 -23.52 8.33 26.96
N ARG A 246 -23.89 7.29 26.22
CA ARG A 246 -25.21 7.21 25.55
C ARG A 246 -26.38 7.16 26.52
N GLU A 247 -26.23 6.47 27.64
CA GLU A 247 -27.33 6.36 28.65
C GLU A 247 -27.69 7.73 29.20
N ALA A 248 -26.69 8.57 29.50
CA ALA A 248 -26.91 9.91 30.06
C ALA A 248 -27.20 10.98 28.97
N HIS A 249 -26.69 10.75 27.76
CA HIS A 249 -26.73 11.73 26.65
C HIS A 249 -27.12 11.04 25.33
N PRO A 250 -28.35 10.51 25.20
CA PRO A 250 -28.78 9.84 23.97
C PRO A 250 -28.83 10.79 22.78
N ASP A 251 -28.99 12.10 22.98
CA ASP A 251 -28.99 13.17 21.99
C ASP A 251 -27.61 13.49 21.41
N TRP A 252 -26.53 12.91 21.94
CA TRP A 252 -25.19 13.04 21.38
C TRP A 252 -24.97 12.09 20.18
N TYR A 253 -25.85 11.13 20.00
CA TYR A 253 -25.78 10.12 18.95
C TYR A 253 -26.96 10.27 17.98
N ALA A 254 -26.75 9.83 16.73
CA ALA A 254 -27.82 9.77 15.75
C ALA A 254 -28.98 8.88 16.25
N GLU A 255 -30.17 9.06 15.74
CA GLU A 255 -31.35 8.27 16.10
C GLU A 255 -31.13 6.76 15.85
N SER A 256 -30.36 6.42 14.80
CA SER A 256 -29.92 5.05 14.52
C SER A 256 -28.92 4.51 15.56
N GLN A 257 -28.34 5.38 16.38
CA GLN A 257 -27.26 5.11 17.34
C GLN A 257 -25.97 4.53 16.72
N GLN A 258 -25.79 4.68 15.41
CA GLN A 258 -24.65 4.17 14.67
C GLN A 258 -23.63 5.26 14.30
N GLN A 259 -23.95 6.53 14.55
CA GLN A 259 -23.08 7.69 14.29
C GLN A 259 -23.26 8.73 15.40
N LEU A 260 -22.37 9.73 15.43
CA LEU A 260 -22.56 10.91 16.29
C LEU A 260 -23.59 11.88 15.69
N CYS A 261 -24.22 12.69 16.55
CA CYS A 261 -24.95 13.88 16.14
C CYS A 261 -23.98 15.05 16.05
N LEU A 262 -23.58 15.43 14.84
CA LEU A 262 -22.58 16.50 14.60
C LEU A 262 -23.11 17.91 14.95
N SER A 263 -24.43 18.10 15.11
CA SER A 263 -25.03 19.35 15.57
C SER A 263 -25.23 19.44 17.07
N SER A 264 -24.90 18.37 17.85
CA SER A 264 -24.98 18.40 19.31
C SER A 264 -23.77 19.10 19.90
N GLU A 265 -23.98 20.27 20.52
CA GLU A 265 -22.89 21.02 21.18
C GLU A 265 -22.33 20.26 22.38
N GLY A 266 -23.16 19.53 23.12
CA GLY A 266 -22.69 18.67 24.21
C GLY A 266 -21.76 17.56 23.76
N ALA A 267 -22.11 16.89 22.65
CA ALA A 267 -21.25 15.90 22.03
C ALA A 267 -19.93 16.52 21.56
N TYR A 268 -19.98 17.69 20.92
CA TYR A 268 -18.81 18.42 20.45
C TYR A 268 -17.83 18.74 21.58
N GLN A 269 -18.30 19.34 22.67
CA GLN A 269 -17.44 19.73 23.80
C GLN A 269 -16.83 18.53 24.52
N GLN A 270 -17.60 17.46 24.71
CA GLN A 270 -17.06 16.25 25.32
C GLN A 270 -16.06 15.54 24.38
N PHE A 271 -16.32 15.52 23.08
CA PHE A 271 -15.40 14.98 22.09
C PHE A 271 -14.06 15.75 22.08
N LEU A 272 -14.10 17.07 22.09
CA LEU A 272 -12.91 17.93 22.17
C LEU A 272 -12.12 17.66 23.45
N HIS A 273 -12.80 17.52 24.60
CA HIS A 273 -12.15 17.17 25.87
C HIS A 273 -11.44 15.82 25.78
N ASN A 274 -12.10 14.79 25.26
CA ASN A 274 -11.53 13.46 25.12
C ASN A 274 -10.39 13.44 24.08
N LEU A 275 -10.51 14.17 22.98
CA LEU A 275 -9.47 14.29 21.96
C LEU A 275 -8.18 14.89 22.54
N LYS A 276 -8.29 15.90 23.40
CA LYS A 276 -7.12 16.47 24.11
C LYS A 276 -6.41 15.41 24.96
N ASN A 277 -7.15 14.54 25.64
CA ASN A 277 -6.57 13.43 26.42
C ASN A 277 -5.89 12.41 25.51
N VAL A 278 -6.51 12.03 24.38
CA VAL A 278 -5.91 11.15 23.39
C VAL A 278 -4.57 11.71 22.88
N ILE A 279 -4.48 13.01 22.63
CA ILE A 279 -3.26 13.67 22.17
C ILE A 279 -2.14 13.59 23.21
N ILE A 280 -2.47 13.80 24.49
CA ILE A 280 -1.50 13.72 25.60
C ILE A 280 -1.01 12.29 25.80
N GLU A 281 -1.94 11.33 25.79
CA GLU A 281 -1.65 9.91 26.09
C GLU A 281 -0.89 9.21 24.96
N ASN A 282 -0.91 9.77 23.74
CA ASN A 282 -0.29 9.17 22.56
C ASN A 282 0.75 10.12 21.89
N PRO A 283 1.90 10.36 22.53
CA PRO A 283 2.87 11.36 22.05
C PRO A 283 3.53 11.04 20.71
N SER A 284 3.59 9.77 20.30
CA SER A 284 4.18 9.33 19.02
C SER A 284 3.20 9.32 17.84
N VAL A 285 1.90 9.47 18.09
CA VAL A 285 0.87 9.45 17.04
C VAL A 285 0.96 10.72 16.19
N VAL A 286 0.90 10.54 14.87
CA VAL A 286 0.92 11.61 13.86
C VAL A 286 -0.47 11.86 13.27
N TYR A 287 -1.32 10.83 13.20
CA TYR A 287 -2.67 10.92 12.63
C TYR A 287 -3.73 10.49 13.64
N ILE A 288 -4.69 11.36 13.91
CA ILE A 288 -5.91 11.05 14.66
C ILE A 288 -7.09 11.33 13.72
N PRO A 289 -7.59 10.33 12.98
CA PRO A 289 -8.70 10.56 12.05
C PRO A 289 -9.94 11.02 12.81
N LEU A 290 -10.70 11.92 12.20
CA LEU A 290 -12.02 12.34 12.68
C LEU A 290 -13.09 11.72 11.78
N GLY A 291 -13.00 10.40 11.59
CA GLY A 291 -13.88 9.60 10.75
C GLY A 291 -15.05 9.00 11.50
N GLY A 292 -16.25 9.06 10.91
CA GLY A 292 -17.44 8.35 11.40
C GLY A 292 -17.26 6.83 11.36
N GLU A 293 -18.21 6.10 11.95
CA GLU A 293 -18.19 4.63 12.02
C GLU A 293 -18.47 3.98 10.67
N ASP A 294 -18.02 2.74 10.49
CA ASP A 294 -18.12 1.97 9.24
C ASP A 294 -19.56 1.53 8.94
N ASN A 295 -20.36 2.48 8.53
CA ASN A 295 -21.74 2.26 8.08
C ASN A 295 -22.27 3.47 7.30
N GLN A 296 -23.47 3.34 6.70
CA GLN A 296 -24.10 4.39 5.91
C GLN A 296 -25.09 5.27 6.70
N ALA A 297 -25.19 5.11 8.03
CA ALA A 297 -26.08 5.91 8.82
C ALA A 297 -25.59 7.37 8.94
N VAL A 298 -26.55 8.29 9.05
CA VAL A 298 -26.31 9.71 9.35
C VAL A 298 -27.30 10.18 10.40
N CYS A 299 -27.00 11.24 11.12
CA CYS A 299 -27.97 11.87 12.00
C CYS A 299 -29.00 12.63 11.17
N VAL A 300 -30.28 12.42 11.45
CA VAL A 300 -31.42 13.04 10.75
C VAL A 300 -32.24 13.97 11.65
N CYS A 301 -31.69 14.40 12.79
CA CYS A 301 -32.34 15.42 13.63
C CYS A 301 -32.52 16.74 12.83
N GLU A 302 -33.42 17.61 13.29
CA GLU A 302 -33.78 18.84 12.57
C GLU A 302 -32.56 19.71 12.21
N ASN A 303 -31.61 19.89 13.14
CA ASN A 303 -30.42 20.69 12.92
C ASN A 303 -29.47 20.04 11.90
N CYS A 304 -29.19 18.73 12.03
CA CYS A 304 -28.35 18.02 11.07
C CYS A 304 -28.99 18.01 9.67
N SER A 305 -30.29 17.73 9.58
CA SER A 305 -31.02 17.72 8.30
C SER A 305 -31.02 19.08 7.61
N SER A 306 -31.17 20.18 8.38
CA SER A 306 -31.11 21.54 7.86
C SER A 306 -29.72 21.88 7.29
N GLU A 307 -28.67 21.53 8.01
CA GLU A 307 -27.30 21.77 7.55
C GLU A 307 -26.95 20.89 6.33
N GLN A 308 -27.33 19.62 6.36
CA GLN A 308 -27.14 18.69 5.23
C GLN A 308 -27.91 19.11 3.97
N ALA A 309 -29.07 19.75 4.11
CA ALA A 309 -29.81 20.29 2.97
C ALA A 309 -29.03 21.39 2.24
N THR A 310 -28.17 22.12 2.94
CA THR A 310 -27.38 23.23 2.38
C THR A 310 -26.00 22.73 1.89
N TYR A 311 -25.33 21.93 2.68
CA TYR A 311 -23.92 21.58 2.49
C TYR A 311 -23.67 20.12 2.10
N GLY A 312 -24.70 19.29 2.08
CA GLY A 312 -24.54 17.83 2.00
C GLY A 312 -23.98 17.23 3.29
N VAL A 313 -23.94 15.91 3.36
CA VAL A 313 -23.35 15.20 4.52
C VAL A 313 -21.86 15.50 4.64
N ALA A 314 -21.15 15.51 3.52
CA ALA A 314 -19.72 15.80 3.50
C ALA A 314 -19.42 17.24 3.95
N GLY A 315 -20.19 18.24 3.51
CA GLY A 315 -19.98 19.62 3.92
C GLY A 315 -20.26 19.86 5.40
N GLN A 316 -21.31 19.25 5.97
CA GLN A 316 -21.52 19.26 7.42
C GLN A 316 -20.32 18.68 8.15
N THR A 317 -19.79 17.56 7.68
CA THR A 317 -18.62 16.88 8.30
C THR A 317 -17.38 17.77 8.20
N VAL A 318 -17.08 18.37 7.05
CA VAL A 318 -15.95 19.31 6.86
C VAL A 318 -16.03 20.46 7.87
N ARG A 319 -17.19 21.11 7.97
CA ARG A 319 -17.40 22.24 8.88
C ARG A 319 -17.20 21.87 10.35
N TRP A 320 -17.69 20.70 10.75
CA TRP A 320 -17.51 20.17 12.10
C TRP A 320 -16.02 19.87 12.38
N ILE A 321 -15.32 19.24 11.43
CA ILE A 321 -13.87 18.94 11.53
C ILE A 321 -13.06 20.24 11.60
N ASN A 322 -13.30 21.19 10.72
CA ASN A 322 -12.57 22.47 10.73
C ASN A 322 -12.70 23.20 12.07
N ARG A 323 -13.92 23.22 12.66
CA ARG A 323 -14.13 23.76 14.01
C ARG A 323 -13.32 23.00 15.05
N MET A 324 -13.33 21.65 15.00
CA MET A 324 -12.58 20.79 15.94
C MET A 324 -11.07 21.03 15.83
N VAL A 325 -10.55 21.12 14.61
CA VAL A 325 -9.13 21.37 14.34
C VAL A 325 -8.72 22.75 14.86
N ALA A 326 -9.52 23.78 14.63
CA ALA A 326 -9.24 25.12 15.12
C ALA A 326 -9.16 25.15 16.67
N ASP A 327 -10.15 24.55 17.37
CA ASP A 327 -10.20 24.55 18.82
C ASP A 327 -9.06 23.70 19.45
N VAL A 328 -8.72 22.54 18.84
CA VAL A 328 -7.65 21.69 19.35
C VAL A 328 -6.27 22.29 19.06
N THR A 329 -6.08 22.92 17.90
CA THR A 329 -4.81 23.57 17.54
C THR A 329 -4.52 24.77 18.45
N ALA A 330 -5.52 25.63 18.70
CA ALA A 330 -5.39 26.72 19.67
C ALA A 330 -4.98 26.22 21.07
N TRP A 331 -5.60 25.12 21.54
CA TRP A 331 -5.21 24.52 22.79
C TRP A 331 -3.79 23.92 22.75
N MET A 332 -3.37 23.29 21.65
CA MET A 332 -2.00 22.76 21.49
C MET A 332 -0.95 23.87 21.61
N GLU A 333 -1.21 25.04 21.04
CA GLU A 333 -0.35 26.21 21.19
C GLU A 333 -0.26 26.67 22.65
N GLU A 334 -1.41 26.77 23.37
CA GLU A 334 -1.45 27.16 24.78
C GLU A 334 -0.63 26.22 25.69
N VAL A 335 -0.56 24.93 25.38
CA VAL A 335 0.18 23.94 26.18
C VAL A 335 1.59 23.64 25.65
N GLY A 336 2.07 24.41 24.64
CA GLY A 336 3.43 24.30 24.10
C GLY A 336 3.64 23.11 23.16
N MET A 337 2.60 22.58 22.54
CA MET A 337 2.63 21.49 21.57
C MET A 337 2.33 21.97 20.11
N GLY A 338 2.35 23.28 19.85
CA GLY A 338 1.98 23.84 18.54
C GLY A 338 2.81 23.31 17.37
N ASP A 339 4.12 23.06 17.60
CA ASP A 339 5.04 22.55 16.58
C ASP A 339 4.95 21.03 16.35
N ARG A 340 4.10 20.31 17.11
CA ARG A 340 3.95 18.87 16.94
C ARG A 340 3.34 18.54 15.58
N GLU A 341 3.99 17.67 14.81
CA GLU A 341 3.42 17.09 13.60
C GLU A 341 2.21 16.22 13.97
N LEU A 342 1.00 16.76 13.79
CA LEU A 342 -0.24 16.07 14.11
C LEU A 342 -1.33 16.49 13.14
N TYR A 343 -1.98 15.49 12.52
CA TYR A 343 -3.05 15.64 11.54
C TYR A 343 -4.34 15.00 12.03
N PHE A 344 -5.47 15.56 11.58
CA PHE A 344 -6.83 15.12 11.91
C PHE A 344 -7.61 14.73 10.63
N PRO A 345 -7.27 13.63 9.99
CA PRO A 345 -7.83 13.28 8.68
C PRO A 345 -9.35 13.13 8.70
N MET A 346 -9.99 13.62 7.64
CA MET A 346 -11.38 13.36 7.30
C MET A 346 -11.49 12.15 6.38
N LEU A 347 -12.49 11.28 6.57
CA LEU A 347 -12.76 10.13 5.71
C LEU A 347 -13.82 10.47 4.67
N ALA A 348 -13.45 10.48 3.38
CA ALA A 348 -14.38 10.53 2.24
C ALA A 348 -14.77 9.10 1.84
N TYR A 349 -15.92 8.64 2.35
CA TYR A 349 -16.36 7.26 2.27
C TYR A 349 -17.88 7.18 2.39
N TYR A 350 -18.55 6.33 1.64
CA TYR A 350 -20.02 6.21 1.60
C TYR A 350 -20.71 7.58 1.47
N LYS A 351 -21.39 8.06 2.51
CA LYS A 351 -22.17 9.31 2.50
C LYS A 351 -21.32 10.58 2.45
N THR A 352 -20.04 10.47 2.77
CA THR A 352 -19.09 11.59 2.68
C THR A 352 -18.17 11.49 1.46
N GLU A 353 -18.36 10.50 0.56
CA GLU A 353 -17.57 10.37 -0.67
C GLU A 353 -17.84 11.51 -1.65
N GLU A 354 -19.09 11.97 -1.79
CA GLU A 354 -19.42 13.10 -2.64
C GLU A 354 -19.00 14.43 -1.98
N PRO A 355 -18.12 15.23 -2.63
CA PRO A 355 -17.62 16.48 -2.08
C PRO A 355 -18.69 17.59 -2.01
N PRO A 356 -18.57 18.57 -1.08
CA PRO A 356 -19.52 19.66 -0.90
C PRO A 356 -19.34 20.74 -1.98
N MET A 357 -19.82 20.47 -3.19
CA MET A 357 -19.64 21.31 -4.38
C MET A 357 -20.96 21.88 -4.88
N LYS A 358 -20.89 23.06 -5.51
CA LYS A 358 -21.97 23.66 -6.29
C LYS A 358 -21.52 23.96 -7.72
N LEU A 359 -22.49 24.06 -8.62
CA LEU A 359 -22.22 24.51 -9.98
C LEU A 359 -22.33 26.06 -10.02
N GLU A 360 -21.24 26.73 -10.38
CA GLU A 360 -21.18 28.19 -10.53
C GLU A 360 -20.49 28.52 -11.85
N ASN A 361 -21.21 29.28 -12.72
CA ASN A 361 -20.75 29.65 -14.07
C ASN A 361 -20.30 28.43 -14.95
N GLY A 362 -20.87 27.26 -14.72
CA GLY A 362 -20.53 26.01 -15.46
C GLY A 362 -19.35 25.23 -14.88
N GLU A 363 -18.74 25.68 -13.80
CA GLU A 363 -17.65 25.03 -13.09
C GLU A 363 -18.11 24.52 -11.72
N LEU A 364 -17.57 23.38 -11.29
CA LEU A 364 -17.77 22.87 -9.94
C LEU A 364 -16.80 23.60 -8.99
N VAL A 365 -17.37 24.27 -7.97
CA VAL A 365 -16.62 24.98 -6.93
C VAL A 365 -17.12 24.57 -5.55
N PRO A 366 -16.34 24.70 -4.47
CA PRO A 366 -16.85 24.50 -3.12
C PRO A 366 -18.08 25.34 -2.85
N ILE A 367 -19.04 24.84 -2.06
CA ILE A 367 -20.28 25.57 -1.73
C ILE A 367 -19.94 26.94 -1.15
N ASP A 368 -19.03 26.99 -0.20
CA ASP A 368 -18.36 28.19 0.30
C ASP A 368 -17.00 27.82 0.95
N ASP A 369 -16.25 28.82 1.46
CA ASP A 369 -14.92 28.60 2.05
C ASP A 369 -14.94 27.70 3.30
N THR A 370 -16.08 27.56 3.99
CA THR A 370 -16.21 26.69 5.16
C THR A 370 -16.22 25.19 4.78
N CYS A 371 -16.39 24.89 3.48
CA CYS A 371 -16.31 23.56 2.89
C CYS A 371 -14.89 23.16 2.44
N ILE A 372 -13.89 24.00 2.70
CA ILE A 372 -12.48 23.68 2.44
C ILE A 372 -11.85 23.18 3.72
N LEU A 373 -11.24 21.98 3.68
CA LEU A 373 -10.58 21.38 4.84
C LEU A 373 -9.35 22.19 5.29
N ASP A 374 -9.18 22.28 6.58
CA ASP A 374 -7.98 22.85 7.21
C ASP A 374 -6.72 22.06 6.78
N GLU A 375 -5.56 22.70 6.75
CA GLU A 375 -4.29 22.07 6.36
C GLU A 375 -3.90 20.88 7.26
N ARG A 376 -4.31 20.89 8.53
CA ARG A 376 -4.14 19.78 9.47
C ARG A 376 -5.20 18.69 9.36
N ALA A 377 -6.18 18.84 8.46
CA ALA A 377 -7.22 17.86 8.17
C ALA A 377 -7.08 17.28 6.75
N PRO A 378 -6.08 16.44 6.46
CA PRO A 378 -5.98 15.83 5.15
C PRO A 378 -7.19 14.93 4.87
N LEU A 379 -7.55 14.81 3.58
CA LEU A 379 -8.63 13.95 3.14
C LEU A 379 -8.14 12.49 2.99
N ILE A 380 -8.77 11.54 3.66
CA ILE A 380 -8.66 10.11 3.31
C ILE A 380 -9.68 9.84 2.21
N PHE A 381 -9.22 9.67 0.98
CA PHE A 381 -10.08 9.31 -0.14
C PHE A 381 -10.14 7.79 -0.28
N ALA A 382 -11.32 7.22 0.04
CA ALA A 382 -11.57 5.78 0.14
C ALA A 382 -12.73 5.33 -0.77
N PRO A 383 -12.54 5.31 -2.12
CA PRO A 383 -13.61 5.05 -3.07
C PRO A 383 -13.94 3.56 -3.18
N ILE A 384 -14.68 3.02 -2.22
CA ILE A 384 -14.99 1.57 -2.15
C ILE A 384 -15.79 1.07 -3.36
N ALA A 385 -16.62 1.92 -3.96
CA ALA A 385 -17.51 1.54 -5.06
C ALA A 385 -16.86 1.61 -6.46
N MET A 386 -15.59 2.02 -6.55
CA MET A 386 -14.90 2.12 -7.84
C MET A 386 -14.66 0.75 -8.49
N ASN A 387 -14.56 0.72 -9.81
CA ASN A 387 -14.01 -0.40 -10.54
C ASN A 387 -12.48 -0.41 -10.39
N ARG A 388 -11.95 -1.31 -9.57
CA ARG A 388 -10.54 -1.34 -9.16
C ARG A 388 -9.57 -1.80 -10.26
N ALA A 389 -10.10 -2.41 -11.33
CA ALA A 389 -9.29 -2.77 -12.51
C ALA A 389 -8.79 -1.54 -13.28
N TYR A 390 -9.39 -0.37 -13.04
CA TYR A 390 -9.09 0.90 -13.69
C TYR A 390 -8.72 1.97 -12.67
N SER A 391 -8.09 3.05 -13.14
CA SER A 391 -7.69 4.13 -12.24
C SER A 391 -8.87 4.97 -11.72
N ILE A 392 -8.67 5.68 -10.62
CA ILE A 392 -9.59 6.71 -10.12
C ILE A 392 -9.93 7.73 -11.23
N MET A 393 -8.99 8.02 -12.12
CA MET A 393 -9.15 9.02 -13.17
C MET A 393 -9.76 8.48 -14.47
N ASP A 394 -10.12 7.20 -14.54
CA ASP A 394 -10.75 6.60 -15.71
C ASP A 394 -12.17 7.15 -15.92
N GLU A 395 -12.40 7.76 -17.10
CA GLU A 395 -13.71 8.41 -17.42
C GLU A 395 -14.79 7.40 -17.81
N GLU A 396 -14.42 6.25 -18.34
CA GLU A 396 -15.37 5.25 -18.82
C GLU A 396 -15.88 4.37 -17.68
N HIS A 397 -14.95 3.93 -16.80
CA HIS A 397 -15.26 2.92 -15.79
C HIS A 397 -15.46 3.51 -14.39
N ASN A 398 -14.87 4.70 -14.12
CA ASN A 398 -14.88 5.33 -12.80
C ASN A 398 -15.36 6.81 -12.83
N ALA A 399 -16.26 7.16 -13.76
CA ALA A 399 -16.72 8.56 -13.96
C ALA A 399 -17.15 9.25 -12.68
N ASN A 400 -17.92 8.59 -11.81
CA ASN A 400 -18.39 9.16 -10.55
C ASN A 400 -17.24 9.32 -9.53
N THR A 401 -16.39 8.34 -9.39
CA THR A 401 -15.20 8.37 -8.52
C THR A 401 -14.26 9.49 -8.95
N ARG A 402 -14.01 9.63 -10.26
CA ARG A 402 -13.22 10.71 -10.84
C ARG A 402 -13.83 12.08 -10.53
N LYS A 403 -15.14 12.25 -10.73
CA LYS A 403 -15.86 13.48 -10.39
C LYS A 403 -15.67 13.83 -8.92
N ASN A 404 -15.86 12.86 -8.02
CA ASN A 404 -15.72 13.06 -6.59
C ASN A 404 -14.28 13.43 -6.21
N PHE A 405 -13.29 12.70 -6.75
CA PHE A 405 -11.88 13.01 -6.52
C PHE A 405 -11.51 14.43 -6.95
N LEU A 406 -11.88 14.82 -8.17
CA LEU A 406 -11.61 16.19 -8.68
C LEU A 406 -12.32 17.27 -7.85
N GLY A 407 -13.53 17.01 -7.38
CA GLY A 407 -14.24 17.92 -6.48
C GLY A 407 -13.54 18.05 -5.13
N TRP A 408 -13.06 16.94 -4.56
CA TRP A 408 -12.29 16.97 -3.33
C TRP A 408 -10.95 17.70 -3.46
N GLN A 409 -10.32 17.70 -4.65
CA GLN A 409 -9.12 18.51 -4.88
C GLN A 409 -9.36 20.02 -4.73
N ALA A 410 -10.60 20.49 -4.90
CA ALA A 410 -10.97 21.87 -4.63
C ALA A 410 -11.29 22.13 -3.14
N CYS A 411 -11.59 21.08 -2.37
CA CYS A 411 -11.97 21.16 -0.96
C CYS A 411 -10.87 20.70 0.01
N SER A 412 -9.72 20.19 -0.49
CA SER A 412 -8.61 19.71 0.36
C SER A 412 -7.27 20.03 -0.29
N ASN A 413 -6.27 20.38 0.53
CA ASN A 413 -4.91 20.61 0.07
C ASN A 413 -4.04 19.34 0.11
N ASN A 414 -4.41 18.36 0.95
CA ASN A 414 -3.65 17.15 1.22
C ASN A 414 -4.55 15.92 1.10
N VAL A 415 -4.08 14.90 0.37
CA VAL A 415 -4.84 13.66 0.16
C VAL A 415 -4.04 12.46 0.69
N ILE A 416 -4.78 11.58 1.34
CA ILE A 416 -4.36 10.24 1.72
C ILE A 416 -5.15 9.28 0.84
N PHE A 417 -4.47 8.43 0.08
CA PHE A 417 -5.12 7.43 -0.75
C PHE A 417 -5.36 6.15 0.04
N TYR A 418 -6.63 5.80 0.21
CA TYR A 418 -7.07 4.53 0.76
C TYR A 418 -7.59 3.66 -0.39
N LEU A 419 -6.75 2.77 -0.88
CA LEU A 419 -7.06 1.89 -2.00
C LEU A 419 -7.43 0.49 -1.47
N TYR A 420 -8.23 -0.25 -2.23
CA TYR A 420 -8.68 -1.58 -1.84
C TYR A 420 -8.00 -2.64 -2.69
N GLY A 421 -7.28 -3.56 -2.04
CA GLY A 421 -6.49 -4.63 -2.66
C GLY A 421 -7.17 -5.99 -2.66
N ASP A 422 -8.32 -6.16 -1.96
CA ASP A 422 -9.03 -7.44 -1.90
C ASP A 422 -10.55 -7.29 -1.74
N ASP A 423 -11.25 -8.43 -1.81
CA ASP A 423 -12.62 -8.60 -1.31
C ASP A 423 -12.58 -9.32 0.03
N SER A 424 -13.02 -8.62 1.08
CA SER A 424 -13.01 -9.16 2.43
C SER A 424 -14.08 -10.24 2.71
N PHE A 425 -14.95 -10.55 1.74
CA PHE A 425 -16.01 -11.57 1.88
C PHE A 425 -15.60 -12.94 1.34
N ILE A 426 -14.71 -13.00 0.34
CA ILE A 426 -14.23 -14.25 -0.25
C ILE A 426 -12.71 -14.19 -0.37
N CYS A 427 -12.01 -14.86 0.55
CA CYS A 427 -10.55 -14.80 0.63
C CYS A 427 -9.81 -15.34 -0.59
N PHE A 428 -10.42 -16.26 -1.36
CA PHE A 428 -9.79 -16.87 -2.53
C PHE A 428 -10.12 -16.19 -3.86
N GLU A 429 -10.88 -15.11 -3.86
CA GLU A 429 -11.09 -14.36 -5.10
C GLU A 429 -9.82 -13.65 -5.55
N TRP A 430 -9.59 -13.71 -6.85
CA TRP A 430 -8.53 -12.98 -7.53
C TRP A 430 -9.09 -12.23 -8.74
N TYR A 431 -8.65 -11.00 -8.92
CA TYR A 431 -9.00 -10.17 -10.09
C TYR A 431 -7.81 -9.29 -10.49
N ASP A 432 -7.77 -8.92 -11.78
CA ASP A 432 -6.66 -8.11 -12.30
C ASP A 432 -6.89 -6.63 -12.04
N MET A 433 -6.34 -6.13 -10.94
CA MET A 433 -6.36 -4.71 -10.57
C MET A 433 -5.02 -3.98 -10.81
N TYR A 434 -4.03 -4.68 -11.32
CA TYR A 434 -2.65 -4.18 -11.36
C TYR A 434 -2.52 -2.89 -12.16
N HIS A 435 -3.18 -2.78 -13.33
CA HIS A 435 -3.15 -1.56 -14.13
C HIS A 435 -3.75 -0.36 -13.39
N GLY A 436 -4.93 -0.53 -12.80
CA GLY A 436 -5.59 0.51 -12.01
C GLY A 436 -4.73 0.97 -10.83
N MET A 437 -4.08 0.03 -10.13
CA MET A 437 -3.22 0.33 -9.00
C MET A 437 -1.96 1.12 -9.41
N VAL A 438 -1.28 0.74 -10.49
CA VAL A 438 -0.11 1.49 -11.00
C VAL A 438 -0.49 2.95 -11.28
N GLU A 439 -1.59 3.17 -12.00
CA GLU A 439 -2.05 4.53 -12.32
C GLU A 439 -2.47 5.31 -11.06
N ASN A 440 -3.07 4.65 -10.07
CA ASN A 440 -3.42 5.27 -8.79
C ASN A 440 -2.17 5.61 -7.95
N PHE A 441 -1.10 4.81 -8.00
CA PHE A 441 0.17 5.15 -7.35
C PHE A 441 0.88 6.33 -8.04
N LYS A 442 0.80 6.44 -9.38
CA LYS A 442 1.26 7.64 -10.12
C LYS A 442 0.48 8.86 -9.68
N LEU A 443 -0.86 8.74 -9.61
CA LEU A 443 -1.75 9.80 -9.14
C LEU A 443 -1.38 10.24 -7.71
N ALA A 444 -1.12 9.29 -6.80
CA ALA A 444 -0.68 9.59 -5.45
C ALA A 444 0.64 10.39 -5.43
N GLY A 445 1.59 10.04 -6.30
CA GLY A 445 2.83 10.79 -6.48
C GLY A 445 2.61 12.20 -7.05
N GLU A 446 1.74 12.36 -8.06
CA GLU A 446 1.40 13.67 -8.65
C GLU A 446 0.79 14.64 -7.64
N TYR A 447 0.01 14.12 -6.68
CA TYR A 447 -0.64 14.90 -5.63
C TYR A 447 0.18 14.96 -4.33
N ASN A 448 1.44 14.48 -4.32
CA ASN A 448 2.31 14.44 -3.15
C ASN A 448 1.59 13.84 -1.93
N SER A 449 1.00 12.67 -2.11
CA SER A 449 0.21 12.00 -1.07
C SER A 449 0.98 11.88 0.24
N LEU A 450 0.38 12.32 1.33
CA LEU A 450 0.95 12.17 2.67
C LEU A 450 1.04 10.69 3.09
N PHE A 451 0.12 9.89 2.59
CA PHE A 451 0.02 8.48 2.92
C PHE A 451 -0.73 7.73 1.83
N THR A 452 -0.21 6.61 1.38
CA THR A 452 -0.90 5.67 0.49
C THR A 452 -1.04 4.33 1.18
N LEU A 453 -2.26 3.85 1.30
CA LEU A 453 -2.60 2.57 1.89
C LEU A 453 -3.32 1.70 0.86
N VAL A 454 -2.93 0.44 0.79
CA VAL A 454 -3.70 -0.61 0.11
C VAL A 454 -4.31 -1.51 1.17
N ASP A 455 -5.62 -1.42 1.36
CA ASP A 455 -6.36 -2.32 2.26
C ASP A 455 -6.42 -3.71 1.62
N SER A 456 -5.65 -4.63 2.18
CA SER A 456 -5.59 -6.03 1.82
C SER A 456 -5.79 -6.89 3.06
N GLU A 457 -6.17 -8.16 2.89
CA GLU A 457 -6.46 -9.05 4.02
C GLU A 457 -5.25 -9.18 4.96
N ASN A 458 -5.44 -8.75 6.20
CA ASN A 458 -4.41 -8.72 7.24
C ASN A 458 -4.59 -9.84 8.28
N GLY A 459 -5.76 -10.45 8.37
CA GLY A 459 -6.15 -11.37 9.43
C GLY A 459 -5.82 -12.82 9.16
N THR A 460 -5.53 -13.18 7.91
CA THR A 460 -5.23 -14.57 7.50
C THR A 460 -3.94 -14.63 6.69
N LYS A 461 -3.26 -15.79 6.77
CA LYS A 461 -2.19 -16.10 5.83
C LYS A 461 -2.72 -16.02 4.39
N GLN A 462 -1.80 -16.05 3.42
CA GLN A 462 -2.18 -16.08 2.01
C GLN A 462 -3.37 -17.00 1.77
N SER A 463 -4.40 -16.46 1.16
CA SER A 463 -5.62 -17.18 0.82
C SER A 463 -5.89 -17.17 -0.68
N ARG A 464 -5.62 -16.07 -1.40
CA ARG A 464 -5.76 -16.00 -2.85
C ARG A 464 -4.44 -16.16 -3.59
N ALA A 465 -4.54 -16.54 -4.86
CA ALA A 465 -3.38 -16.65 -5.73
C ALA A 465 -2.59 -15.31 -5.79
N PHE A 466 -1.28 -15.41 -5.75
CA PHE A 466 -0.31 -14.32 -5.90
C PHE A 466 -0.38 -13.18 -4.86
N GLN A 467 -0.99 -13.39 -3.70
CA GLN A 467 -1.10 -12.37 -2.66
C GLN A 467 0.27 -11.86 -2.16
N ILE A 468 1.28 -12.74 -2.02
CA ILE A 468 2.64 -12.34 -1.63
C ILE A 468 3.31 -11.50 -2.72
N MET A 469 3.19 -11.95 -3.99
CA MET A 469 3.69 -11.19 -5.13
C MET A 469 3.03 -9.81 -5.22
N GLU A 470 1.74 -9.73 -4.97
CA GLU A 470 0.99 -8.48 -4.96
C GLU A 470 1.52 -7.50 -3.90
N ALA A 471 1.76 -7.99 -2.68
CA ALA A 471 2.35 -7.18 -1.61
C ALA A 471 3.73 -6.63 -2.01
N TYR A 472 4.58 -7.47 -2.61
CA TYR A 472 5.88 -7.08 -3.15
C TYR A 472 5.74 -6.02 -4.24
N LEU A 473 4.91 -6.27 -5.26
CA LEU A 473 4.72 -5.36 -6.40
C LEU A 473 4.19 -4.00 -5.94
N PHE A 474 3.18 -3.98 -5.10
CA PHE A 474 2.58 -2.72 -4.63
C PHE A 474 3.53 -1.93 -3.74
N ALA A 475 4.33 -2.59 -2.90
CA ALA A 475 5.35 -1.91 -2.12
C ALA A 475 6.38 -1.20 -3.02
N LYS A 476 6.90 -1.90 -4.03
CA LYS A 476 7.83 -1.33 -5.02
C LYS A 476 7.21 -0.17 -5.80
N LEU A 477 5.96 -0.31 -6.24
CA LEU A 477 5.26 0.68 -7.04
C LEU A 477 4.76 1.88 -6.23
N MET A 478 4.43 1.72 -4.96
CA MET A 478 4.17 2.87 -4.07
C MET A 478 5.42 3.70 -3.80
N TRP A 479 6.60 3.07 -3.85
CA TRP A 479 7.88 3.78 -3.81
C TRP A 479 8.17 4.47 -5.14
N ASN A 480 8.21 3.68 -6.22
CA ASN A 480 8.48 4.15 -7.59
C ASN A 480 7.39 3.66 -8.56
N PRO A 481 6.33 4.45 -8.81
CA PRO A 481 5.23 4.04 -9.68
C PRO A 481 5.60 3.97 -11.18
N ASN A 482 6.81 4.38 -11.54
CA ASN A 482 7.34 4.28 -12.91
C ASN A 482 8.20 3.01 -13.12
N ALA A 483 8.39 2.17 -12.09
CA ALA A 483 9.05 0.88 -12.26
C ALA A 483 8.23 -0.02 -13.21
N ASP A 484 8.94 -0.86 -13.99
CA ASP A 484 8.27 -1.80 -14.90
C ASP A 484 7.66 -2.96 -14.09
N ILE A 485 6.33 -2.96 -14.00
CA ILE A 485 5.60 -4.00 -13.27
C ILE A 485 5.80 -5.39 -13.87
N ASN A 486 6.02 -5.52 -15.18
CA ASN A 486 6.24 -6.83 -15.80
C ASN A 486 7.63 -7.36 -15.43
N GLU A 487 8.65 -6.51 -15.44
CA GLU A 487 10.00 -6.87 -14.98
C GLU A 487 9.99 -7.30 -13.50
N LEU A 488 9.31 -6.54 -12.64
CA LEU A 488 9.14 -6.89 -11.22
C LEU A 488 8.41 -8.23 -11.04
N THR A 489 7.35 -8.47 -11.83
CA THR A 489 6.56 -9.71 -11.79
C THR A 489 7.41 -10.90 -12.23
N ASP A 490 8.11 -10.80 -13.36
CA ASP A 490 8.93 -11.87 -13.91
C ASP A 490 10.10 -12.22 -12.97
N ASN A 491 10.74 -11.20 -12.38
CA ASN A 491 11.79 -11.40 -11.39
C ASN A 491 11.26 -12.07 -10.12
N PHE A 492 10.08 -11.64 -9.62
CA PHE A 492 9.45 -12.29 -8.47
C PHE A 492 9.18 -13.77 -8.76
N ILE A 493 8.48 -14.08 -9.85
CA ILE A 493 8.12 -15.46 -10.22
C ILE A 493 9.37 -16.33 -10.34
N LYS A 494 10.41 -15.84 -11.02
CA LYS A 494 11.67 -16.54 -11.21
C LYS A 494 12.34 -16.92 -9.90
N HIS A 495 12.41 -15.99 -8.96
CA HIS A 495 13.16 -16.20 -7.71
C HIS A 495 12.32 -16.88 -6.63
N TYR A 496 11.02 -16.69 -6.62
CA TYR A 496 10.14 -17.25 -5.59
C TYR A 496 9.74 -18.72 -5.87
N TYR A 497 9.50 -19.07 -7.17
CA TYR A 497 9.06 -20.42 -7.55
C TYR A 497 10.16 -21.29 -8.15
N ARG A 498 11.39 -20.79 -8.27
CA ARG A 498 12.58 -21.54 -8.67
C ARG A 498 12.36 -22.30 -9.99
N GLU A 499 12.63 -23.61 -10.03
CA GLU A 499 12.46 -24.47 -11.21
C GLU A 499 11.01 -24.59 -11.67
N GLY A 500 10.03 -24.35 -10.78
CA GLY A 500 8.62 -24.26 -11.14
C GLY A 500 8.23 -22.97 -11.86
N ALA A 501 9.11 -21.94 -11.88
CA ALA A 501 8.81 -20.58 -12.34
C ALA A 501 8.27 -20.49 -13.76
N GLU A 502 8.76 -21.28 -14.70
CA GLU A 502 8.28 -21.30 -16.08
C GLU A 502 6.78 -21.62 -16.16
N TYR A 503 6.34 -22.63 -15.43
CA TYR A 503 4.94 -23.07 -15.43
C TYR A 503 4.03 -22.13 -14.63
N VAL A 504 4.53 -21.60 -13.50
CA VAL A 504 3.80 -20.59 -12.71
C VAL A 504 3.63 -19.30 -13.50
N SER A 505 4.64 -18.88 -14.27
CA SER A 505 4.53 -17.72 -15.19
C SER A 505 3.44 -17.94 -16.24
N GLN A 506 3.41 -19.12 -16.90
CA GLN A 506 2.36 -19.46 -17.85
C GLN A 506 0.97 -19.44 -17.20
N TYR A 507 0.84 -20.02 -16.00
CA TYR A 507 -0.40 -20.00 -15.21
C TYR A 507 -0.87 -18.57 -14.94
N TYR A 508 0.01 -17.70 -14.43
CA TYR A 508 -0.30 -16.32 -14.09
C TYR A 508 -0.77 -15.52 -15.31
N TYR A 509 0.01 -15.52 -16.39
CA TYR A 509 -0.32 -14.72 -17.57
C TYR A 509 -1.54 -15.23 -18.33
N LEU A 510 -1.79 -16.55 -18.36
CA LEU A 510 -3.01 -17.11 -18.94
C LEU A 510 -4.24 -16.73 -18.10
N MET A 511 -4.17 -16.89 -16.78
CA MET A 511 -5.24 -16.50 -15.87
C MET A 511 -5.57 -15.01 -16.01
N LYS A 512 -4.55 -14.14 -15.98
CA LYS A 512 -4.70 -12.69 -16.14
C LYS A 512 -5.31 -12.30 -17.48
N THR A 513 -4.79 -12.86 -18.57
CA THR A 513 -5.27 -12.57 -19.93
C THR A 513 -6.74 -12.99 -20.11
N TYR A 514 -7.09 -14.16 -19.61
CA TYR A 514 -8.45 -14.68 -19.73
C TYR A 514 -9.44 -13.87 -18.89
N TYR A 515 -9.05 -13.52 -17.66
CA TYR A 515 -9.86 -12.65 -16.80
C TYR A 515 -10.08 -11.28 -17.45
N ARG A 516 -9.04 -10.65 -17.98
CA ARG A 516 -9.13 -9.33 -18.62
C ARG A 516 -10.08 -9.36 -19.80
N ALA A 517 -9.95 -10.35 -20.68
CA ALA A 517 -10.84 -10.50 -21.83
C ALA A 517 -12.31 -10.64 -21.41
N TYR A 518 -12.58 -11.42 -20.36
CA TYR A 518 -13.92 -11.54 -19.80
C TYR A 518 -14.43 -10.22 -19.21
N ALA A 519 -13.60 -9.53 -18.41
CA ALA A 519 -13.99 -8.28 -17.76
C ALA A 519 -14.28 -7.18 -18.79
N ASP A 520 -13.47 -7.04 -19.82
CA ASP A 520 -13.65 -6.06 -20.88
C ASP A 520 -14.95 -6.33 -21.68
N GLU A 521 -15.22 -7.58 -22.04
CA GLU A 521 -16.46 -7.97 -22.72
C GLU A 521 -17.69 -7.75 -21.84
N HIS A 522 -17.61 -8.15 -20.56
CA HIS A 522 -18.70 -7.97 -19.60
C HIS A 522 -19.01 -6.48 -19.39
N ASN A 523 -17.99 -5.65 -19.16
CA ASN A 523 -18.15 -4.23 -18.88
C ASN A 523 -18.72 -3.47 -20.08
N ALA A 524 -18.29 -3.81 -21.31
CA ALA A 524 -18.82 -3.23 -22.52
C ALA A 524 -20.32 -3.53 -22.72
N ASN A 525 -20.77 -4.73 -22.32
CA ASN A 525 -22.16 -5.15 -22.43
C ASN A 525 -23.03 -4.75 -21.22
N ASN A 526 -22.43 -4.41 -20.08
CA ASN A 526 -23.13 -4.11 -18.82
C ASN A 526 -22.53 -2.86 -18.13
N PRO A 527 -22.61 -1.68 -18.73
CA PRO A 527 -21.95 -0.48 -18.18
C PRO A 527 -22.44 -0.09 -16.78
N GLU A 528 -23.68 -0.47 -16.43
CA GLU A 528 -24.28 -0.20 -15.10
C GLU A 528 -23.91 -1.26 -14.03
N LYS A 529 -23.30 -2.37 -14.43
CA LYS A 529 -22.93 -3.51 -13.57
C LYS A 529 -21.56 -4.05 -13.97
N GLN A 530 -20.58 -3.23 -13.89
CA GLN A 530 -19.21 -3.59 -14.25
C GLN A 530 -18.61 -4.60 -13.26
N VAL A 531 -17.75 -5.49 -13.77
CA VAL A 531 -16.93 -6.34 -12.94
C VAL A 531 -15.90 -5.47 -12.23
N SER A 532 -15.97 -5.42 -10.92
CA SER A 532 -15.04 -4.63 -10.09
C SER A 532 -14.30 -5.52 -9.07
N THR A 533 -14.93 -5.78 -7.94
CA THR A 533 -14.31 -6.51 -6.83
C THR A 533 -14.80 -7.94 -6.70
N VAL A 534 -16.08 -8.17 -7.00
CA VAL A 534 -16.66 -9.51 -6.94
C VAL A 534 -16.61 -10.13 -8.33
N MET A 535 -15.70 -11.06 -8.50
CA MET A 535 -15.59 -11.81 -9.73
C MET A 535 -16.72 -12.83 -9.82
N PRO A 536 -17.56 -12.80 -10.85
CA PRO A 536 -18.52 -13.87 -11.10
C PRO A 536 -17.76 -15.09 -11.63
N THR A 537 -17.33 -15.93 -10.74
CA THR A 537 -16.37 -17.01 -10.93
C THR A 537 -16.74 -17.97 -12.04
N THR A 538 -18.02 -18.35 -12.14
CA THR A 538 -18.50 -19.26 -13.21
C THR A 538 -18.57 -18.63 -14.58
N ALA A 539 -18.72 -17.32 -14.68
CA ALA A 539 -18.77 -16.62 -15.94
C ALA A 539 -17.37 -16.30 -16.49
N ALA A 540 -16.41 -16.01 -15.59
CA ALA A 540 -15.03 -15.72 -15.98
C ALA A 540 -14.28 -16.96 -16.45
N TYR A 541 -14.44 -18.11 -15.77
CA TYR A 541 -13.66 -19.31 -16.06
C TYR A 541 -14.58 -20.53 -16.24
N ASN A 542 -14.41 -21.26 -17.33
CA ASN A 542 -15.05 -22.56 -17.48
C ASN A 542 -14.17 -23.67 -16.87
N ARG A 543 -14.81 -24.80 -16.50
CA ARG A 543 -14.15 -25.95 -15.85
C ARG A 543 -12.90 -26.44 -16.60
N VAL A 544 -13.01 -26.62 -17.92
CA VAL A 544 -11.91 -27.18 -18.72
C VAL A 544 -10.70 -26.26 -18.70
N PHE A 545 -10.92 -24.95 -18.78
CA PHE A 545 -9.83 -23.98 -18.71
C PHE A 545 -9.18 -23.98 -17.33
N ILE A 546 -9.97 -24.05 -16.25
CA ILE A 546 -9.43 -24.16 -14.89
C ILE A 546 -8.55 -25.42 -14.74
N GLU A 547 -9.03 -26.57 -15.23
CA GLU A 547 -8.28 -27.83 -15.19
C GLU A 547 -6.96 -27.71 -16.00
N GLN A 548 -6.97 -27.00 -17.12
CA GLN A 548 -5.76 -26.70 -17.89
C GLN A 548 -4.79 -25.80 -17.11
N LEU A 549 -5.30 -24.77 -16.42
CA LEU A 549 -4.48 -23.91 -15.57
C LEU A 549 -3.84 -24.73 -14.43
N LEU A 550 -4.61 -25.56 -13.73
CA LEU A 550 -4.09 -26.39 -12.64
C LEU A 550 -3.03 -27.39 -13.13
N SER A 551 -3.18 -27.92 -14.36
CA SER A 551 -2.15 -28.80 -14.94
C SER A 551 -0.78 -28.13 -15.16
N LEU A 552 -0.72 -26.80 -15.22
CA LEU A 552 0.55 -26.06 -15.23
C LEU A 552 1.21 -26.08 -13.85
N LEU A 553 0.42 -25.96 -12.79
CA LEU A 553 0.93 -26.05 -11.42
C LEU A 553 1.41 -27.48 -11.10
N ASP A 554 0.73 -28.54 -11.64
CA ASP A 554 1.21 -29.92 -11.54
C ASP A 554 2.62 -30.06 -12.15
N LYS A 555 2.85 -29.45 -13.33
CA LYS A 555 4.18 -29.43 -13.95
C LYS A 555 5.20 -28.61 -13.16
N ALA A 556 4.77 -27.55 -12.48
CA ALA A 556 5.64 -26.79 -11.59
C ALA A 556 6.09 -27.65 -10.40
N HIS A 557 5.19 -28.45 -9.82
CA HIS A 557 5.53 -29.44 -8.79
C HIS A 557 6.52 -30.50 -9.30
N GLU A 558 6.28 -31.05 -10.50
CA GLU A 558 7.18 -32.04 -11.13
C GLU A 558 8.58 -31.44 -11.37
N ALA A 559 8.67 -30.17 -11.72
CA ALA A 559 9.97 -29.49 -11.92
C ALA A 559 10.75 -29.35 -10.60
N ILE A 560 10.06 -29.04 -9.48
CA ILE A 560 10.66 -29.00 -8.15
C ILE A 560 11.14 -30.41 -7.73
N ASP A 561 10.32 -31.46 -7.96
CA ASP A 561 10.68 -32.83 -7.63
C ASP A 561 11.93 -33.31 -8.39
N ALA A 562 12.06 -32.87 -9.66
CA ALA A 562 13.20 -33.23 -10.51
C ALA A 562 14.49 -32.45 -10.16
N ALA A 563 14.39 -31.37 -9.39
CA ALA A 563 15.53 -30.54 -8.98
C ALA A 563 16.32 -31.19 -7.84
N GLY A 564 17.57 -30.74 -7.69
CA GLY A 564 18.50 -31.30 -6.66
C GLY A 564 18.31 -30.73 -5.25
N TYR A 565 17.09 -30.31 -4.89
CA TYR A 565 16.76 -29.76 -3.58
C TYR A 565 16.69 -30.83 -2.48
N THR A 566 16.92 -30.42 -1.24
CA THR A 566 16.59 -31.20 -0.05
C THR A 566 15.08 -31.35 0.09
N GLU A 567 14.61 -32.34 0.84
CA GLU A 567 13.17 -32.55 1.07
C GLU A 567 12.53 -31.35 1.79
N GLU A 568 13.26 -30.66 2.67
CA GLU A 568 12.80 -29.47 3.36
C GLU A 568 12.64 -28.29 2.38
N GLU A 569 13.58 -28.07 1.47
CA GLU A 569 13.47 -27.06 0.41
C GLU A 569 12.32 -27.37 -0.54
N LYS A 570 12.14 -28.63 -0.95
CA LYS A 570 11.01 -29.05 -1.79
C LYS A 570 9.68 -28.77 -1.11
N GLU A 571 9.56 -29.07 0.19
CA GLU A 571 8.32 -28.79 0.94
C GLU A 571 7.96 -27.31 0.88
N ILE A 572 8.93 -26.40 1.05
CA ILE A 572 8.72 -24.95 0.94
C ILE A 572 8.22 -24.57 -0.46
N TYR A 573 8.87 -25.06 -1.52
CA TYR A 573 8.47 -24.71 -2.89
C TYR A 573 7.13 -25.33 -3.27
N HIS A 574 6.84 -26.54 -2.81
CA HIS A 574 5.53 -27.16 -2.98
C HIS A 574 4.43 -26.36 -2.27
N GLN A 575 4.66 -25.86 -1.06
CA GLN A 575 3.71 -24.98 -0.37
C GLN A 575 3.43 -23.73 -1.19
N ARG A 576 4.48 -23.06 -1.72
CA ARG A 576 4.34 -21.85 -2.54
C ARG A 576 3.49 -22.10 -3.79
N ILE A 577 3.75 -23.19 -4.51
CA ILE A 577 2.98 -23.56 -5.72
C ILE A 577 1.54 -23.95 -5.36
N THR A 578 1.36 -24.72 -4.29
CA THR A 578 0.02 -25.14 -3.82
C THR A 578 -0.86 -23.93 -3.48
N LEU A 579 -0.30 -22.89 -2.83
CA LEU A 579 -1.00 -21.67 -2.51
C LEU A 579 -1.63 -21.01 -3.75
N GLU A 580 -0.97 -21.05 -4.89
CA GLU A 580 -1.47 -20.46 -6.14
C GLU A 580 -2.65 -21.23 -6.74
N SER A 581 -2.83 -22.51 -6.35
CA SER A 581 -3.93 -23.35 -6.83
C SER A 581 -5.29 -23.03 -6.18
N PHE A 582 -5.29 -22.46 -4.97
CA PHE A 582 -6.52 -22.35 -4.16
C PHE A 582 -7.63 -21.56 -4.83
N THR A 583 -7.32 -20.44 -5.47
CA THR A 583 -8.32 -19.62 -6.20
C THR A 583 -9.09 -20.48 -7.22
N GLN A 584 -8.39 -21.21 -8.05
CA GLN A 584 -9.00 -22.00 -9.14
C GLN A 584 -9.72 -23.23 -8.60
N ARG A 585 -9.18 -23.90 -7.61
CA ARG A 585 -9.80 -25.04 -6.94
C ARG A 585 -11.06 -24.63 -6.17
N TYR A 586 -11.04 -23.47 -5.52
CA TYR A 586 -12.23 -22.90 -4.88
C TYR A 586 -13.37 -22.71 -5.90
N ILE A 587 -13.07 -22.15 -7.08
CA ILE A 587 -14.03 -21.95 -8.16
C ILE A 587 -14.64 -23.31 -8.60
N LEU A 588 -13.82 -24.35 -8.75
CA LEU A 588 -14.31 -25.69 -9.11
C LEU A 588 -15.28 -26.25 -8.07
N LEU A 589 -14.90 -26.18 -6.79
CA LEU A 589 -15.69 -26.72 -5.69
C LEU A 589 -16.98 -25.93 -5.47
N GLU A 590 -16.90 -24.60 -5.62
CA GLU A 590 -18.08 -23.76 -5.40
C GLU A 590 -19.11 -23.89 -6.55
N ASN A 591 -18.66 -23.93 -7.80
CA ASN A 591 -19.54 -23.71 -8.95
C ASN A 591 -19.74 -24.91 -9.86
N PHE A 592 -18.90 -25.95 -9.82
CA PHE A 592 -18.91 -27.02 -10.81
C PHE A 592 -19.21 -28.43 -10.24
N SER A 593 -19.71 -28.51 -9.00
CA SER A 593 -20.01 -29.80 -8.33
C SER A 593 -20.84 -30.76 -9.20
N ALA A 594 -21.83 -30.26 -9.95
CA ALA A 594 -22.68 -31.07 -10.83
C ALA A 594 -21.99 -31.65 -12.08
N GLN A 595 -20.76 -31.20 -12.37
CA GLN A 595 -19.98 -31.68 -13.52
C GLN A 595 -18.96 -32.78 -13.16
N TYR A 596 -18.94 -33.22 -11.90
CA TYR A 596 -18.08 -34.29 -11.41
C TYR A 596 -18.91 -35.47 -10.89
N SER A 597 -18.32 -36.67 -10.88
CA SER A 597 -18.90 -37.77 -10.11
C SER A 597 -18.87 -37.44 -8.62
N LYS A 598 -19.79 -37.99 -7.84
CA LYS A 598 -19.81 -37.84 -6.38
C LYS A 598 -18.44 -38.19 -5.75
N GLU A 599 -17.87 -39.33 -6.17
CA GLU A 599 -16.57 -39.80 -5.67
C GLU A 599 -15.44 -38.79 -5.98
N THR A 600 -15.35 -38.34 -7.24
CA THR A 600 -14.36 -37.35 -7.67
C THR A 600 -14.49 -36.04 -6.90
N TYR A 601 -15.72 -35.53 -6.79
CA TYR A 601 -15.94 -34.26 -6.10
C TYR A 601 -15.59 -34.33 -4.61
N LEU A 602 -15.96 -35.41 -3.90
CA LEU A 602 -15.59 -35.61 -2.50
C LEU A 602 -14.07 -35.69 -2.32
N LYS A 603 -13.37 -36.42 -3.21
CA LYS A 603 -11.90 -36.46 -3.21
C LYS A 603 -11.29 -35.07 -3.36
N MET A 604 -11.82 -34.23 -4.29
CA MET A 604 -11.36 -32.85 -4.47
C MET A 604 -11.55 -32.00 -3.20
N VAL A 605 -12.65 -32.18 -2.46
CA VAL A 605 -12.88 -31.48 -1.19
C VAL A 605 -11.87 -31.95 -0.14
N ASP A 606 -11.61 -33.27 -0.03
CA ASP A 606 -10.68 -33.83 0.95
C ASP A 606 -9.23 -33.37 0.66
N GLU A 607 -8.81 -33.32 -0.61
CA GLU A 607 -7.52 -32.79 -1.04
C GLU A 607 -7.39 -31.29 -0.75
N PHE A 608 -8.44 -30.50 -1.01
CA PHE A 608 -8.43 -29.08 -0.70
C PHE A 608 -8.29 -28.82 0.81
N GLU A 609 -9.01 -29.58 1.65
CA GLU A 609 -8.92 -29.51 3.11
C GLU A 609 -7.51 -29.90 3.60
N ALA A 610 -6.91 -30.96 3.03
CA ALA A 610 -5.56 -31.39 3.36
C ALA A 610 -4.52 -30.32 3.03
N ASP A 611 -4.65 -29.68 1.86
CA ASP A 611 -3.73 -28.62 1.43
C ASP A 611 -3.92 -27.32 2.22
N CYS A 612 -5.17 -26.99 2.64
CA CYS A 612 -5.39 -25.90 3.60
C CYS A 612 -4.60 -26.13 4.90
N ASN A 613 -4.60 -27.36 5.41
CA ASN A 613 -3.82 -27.72 6.61
C ASN A 613 -2.31 -27.66 6.33
N PHE A 614 -1.85 -28.17 5.20
CA PHE A 614 -0.45 -28.13 4.78
C PHE A 614 0.09 -26.71 4.64
N CYS A 615 -0.68 -25.81 4.04
CA CYS A 615 -0.32 -24.40 3.85
C CYS A 615 -0.66 -23.50 5.06
N GLY A 616 -1.37 -24.01 6.07
CA GLY A 616 -1.76 -23.26 7.26
C GLY A 616 -2.85 -22.23 6.98
N ILE A 617 -3.76 -22.48 6.02
CA ILE A 617 -4.89 -21.59 5.70
C ILE A 617 -5.96 -21.72 6.79
N GLN A 618 -6.24 -20.63 7.46
CA GLN A 618 -7.17 -20.58 8.60
C GLN A 618 -8.60 -20.21 8.20
N MET A 619 -8.78 -19.51 7.09
CA MET A 619 -10.08 -19.04 6.62
C MET A 619 -10.19 -19.20 5.10
N VAL A 620 -11.21 -19.93 4.66
CA VAL A 620 -11.58 -20.12 3.24
C VAL A 620 -12.53 -19.01 2.79
N ASN A 621 -13.42 -18.58 3.67
CA ASN A 621 -14.31 -17.45 3.47
C ASN A 621 -13.79 -16.18 4.14
N GLY A 622 -14.45 -15.04 3.90
CA GLY A 622 -14.04 -13.74 4.40
C GLY A 622 -14.00 -13.62 5.93
N LYS A 623 -13.42 -12.54 6.39
CA LYS A 623 -13.14 -12.23 7.81
C LYS A 623 -14.36 -11.84 8.65
N TYR A 624 -15.51 -11.65 8.04
CA TYR A 624 -16.71 -11.22 8.76
C TYR A 624 -17.41 -12.37 9.48
N ALA A 625 -18.06 -12.06 10.60
CA ALA A 625 -18.75 -13.04 11.45
C ALA A 625 -19.85 -13.85 10.72
N GLN A 626 -20.40 -13.32 9.62
CA GLN A 626 -21.36 -14.01 8.76
C GLN A 626 -20.73 -15.02 7.81
N CYS A 627 -19.39 -15.01 7.64
CA CYS A 627 -18.70 -15.96 6.78
C CYS A 627 -18.61 -17.34 7.45
N LEU A 628 -18.56 -18.39 6.62
CA LEU A 628 -18.44 -19.75 7.13
C LEU A 628 -17.02 -20.02 7.66
N THR A 629 -16.90 -20.79 8.72
CA THR A 629 -15.62 -21.38 9.11
C THR A 629 -15.14 -22.42 8.07
N ASN A 630 -13.86 -22.78 8.08
CA ASN A 630 -13.34 -23.83 7.19
C ASN A 630 -14.14 -25.12 7.30
N GLU A 631 -14.42 -25.59 8.53
CA GLU A 631 -15.23 -26.79 8.78
C GLU A 631 -16.63 -26.68 8.18
N GLN A 632 -17.28 -25.54 8.36
CA GLN A 632 -18.61 -25.28 7.81
C GLN A 632 -18.59 -25.25 6.28
N GLN A 633 -17.55 -24.65 5.67
CA GLN A 633 -17.41 -24.59 4.22
C GLN A 633 -17.18 -25.97 3.61
N PHE A 634 -16.27 -26.77 4.17
CA PHE A 634 -16.01 -28.13 3.68
C PHE A 634 -17.27 -29.02 3.85
N ALA A 635 -17.98 -28.88 4.98
CA ALA A 635 -19.26 -29.59 5.19
C ALA A 635 -20.33 -29.16 4.17
N ALA A 636 -20.38 -27.86 3.83
CA ALA A 636 -21.32 -27.35 2.81
C ALA A 636 -21.01 -27.93 1.42
N TRP A 637 -19.74 -27.98 1.03
CA TRP A 637 -19.33 -28.59 -0.24
C TRP A 637 -19.69 -30.08 -0.29
N ARG A 638 -19.37 -30.85 0.76
CA ARG A 638 -19.73 -32.29 0.80
C ARG A 638 -21.24 -32.54 0.66
N LYS A 639 -22.08 -31.60 1.11
CA LYS A 639 -23.56 -31.69 0.95
C LYS A 639 -24.01 -31.45 -0.47
N LYS A 640 -23.28 -30.77 -1.34
CA LYS A 640 -23.69 -30.50 -2.73
C LYS A 640 -23.89 -31.77 -3.54
N VAL A 641 -23.31 -32.91 -3.15
CA VAL A 641 -23.33 -34.18 -3.86
C VAL A 641 -23.94 -35.34 -3.03
N GLN A 642 -24.51 -35.05 -1.85
CA GLN A 642 -25.26 -36.01 -1.05
C GLN A 642 -26.65 -36.26 -1.65
#